data_31db72875eda40a32f16c991944e1891
#
_entry.id   31db72875eda40a32f16c991944e1891
#
_cell.length_a   1.000
_cell.length_b   1.000
_cell.length_c   1.000
_cell.angle_alpha   90.00
_cell.angle_beta   90.00
_cell.angle_gamma   90.00
#
_symmetry.space_group_name_H-M   'P 1'
#
loop_
_entity.id
_entity.type
_entity.pdbx_description
1 polymer ?
#
loop_
_entity_poly.entity_id
_entity_poly.type
_entity_poly.pdbx_seq_one_letter_code
_entity_poly.pdbx_strand_id
1 'polypeptide(L)'
;MQAERVSILVMSKQQERKNPFFLPYDTPHDVAPFDRIRLEDFEEAMLEGIRRDDEQIEKIINNPEKPTFDNTIISVDDEKDGDHYYDLLGRVSTVFFNLLSAETNDEMDALAQKMSPILTKHANDIRLNEQLFKRIQYVHRHHRKLTPEEKMLLDNCYDGFVRSGALLDAAGKERLRQLTEEASMLSLQFSQNLLKENKAFTLHLTDEAQLDGLPDTAREAAALTAKEMNLEGWVFTLDFPSYFPFMTYSTQRELRRQFYMAKNTECIHDNTENNIEICKRLINLRRELAQLLGHKTYADYVLKRRMAGNVRRVYQLLNELVKAYKPTAKKEVKEIADMARKLEGKDFKLEPWDLSFYAHKLKLKRYNIDAEMLRPYFELSKVIEGVFGLANRLYGITFQENKEIPVYHPDVKAYEVFDKDGSYLAVFYADFHPRKGKQGGAWMTEYQGQWIDRQGENHRPHVSVVMNLTKPTEEKPALLTLGEVETFLHEFGHSLHGMFANTRFESLSGTNVWWDFVELPSQFMENFAIEKEFLRTFAFHYQTGEPLPDELIRRIVRSRNFNVAYACMRQVSYGLLDMAYYTKKEAFTDDILAFEKKAWAKAMVMPQLPDTCMTVQFSHIMAGGYAAGYYSYKWAEVLDADAFSVFKKHGIFNQQVAQSFRDNILSKGGTENPMTLYQRFRGGEPTIDALLKRNGIKR
;
A
#
# COMPACT_ATOMS: atom_id res chain seq x y z
N MET A 1 -32.54 -59.95 -4.99
CA MET A 1 -31.35 -59.98 -4.09
C MET A 1 -30.00 -59.71 -4.77
N GLN A 2 -29.95 -59.33 -6.05
CA GLN A 2 -28.69 -58.89 -6.71
C GLN A 2 -28.65 -57.41 -7.07
N ALA A 3 -29.78 -56.72 -7.02
CA ALA A 3 -29.85 -55.29 -7.31
C ALA A 3 -29.59 -54.37 -6.09
N GLU A 4 -29.75 -54.87 -4.85
CA GLU A 4 -29.50 -54.13 -3.62
C GLU A 4 -28.03 -54.12 -3.16
N ARG A 5 -27.20 -55.08 -3.67
CA ARG A 5 -25.77 -55.10 -3.35
C ARG A 5 -24.90 -54.16 -4.20
N VAL A 6 -25.40 -53.64 -5.30
CA VAL A 6 -24.66 -52.69 -6.15
C VAL A 6 -24.84 -51.23 -5.68
N SER A 7 -25.98 -50.92 -5.00
CA SER A 7 -26.21 -49.55 -4.46
C SER A 7 -25.42 -49.22 -3.18
N ILE A 8 -24.93 -50.24 -2.45
CA ILE A 8 -24.15 -50.06 -1.21
C ILE A 8 -22.65 -49.91 -1.47
N LEU A 9 -22.17 -50.27 -2.67
CA LEU A 9 -20.74 -50.17 -3.02
C LEU A 9 -20.36 -48.86 -3.74
N VAL A 10 -21.31 -47.99 -4.04
CA VAL A 10 -21.08 -46.67 -4.65
C VAL A 10 -21.12 -45.53 -3.59
N MET A 11 -21.53 -45.85 -2.35
CA MET A 11 -21.53 -44.87 -1.24
C MET A 11 -20.33 -44.98 -0.29
N SER A 12 -19.15 -45.30 -0.78
CA SER A 12 -17.96 -45.28 0.07
C SER A 12 -16.74 -44.91 -0.76
N LYS A 13 -16.44 -43.68 -0.78
CA LYS A 13 -15.16 -42.95 -0.86
C LYS A 13 -15.36 -41.56 -1.47
N GLN A 14 -16.23 -40.75 -0.91
CA GLN A 14 -15.84 -39.33 -0.77
C GLN A 14 -14.75 -39.39 0.29
N GLN A 15 -13.52 -39.38 -0.13
CA GLN A 15 -12.39 -39.06 0.72
C GLN A 15 -12.73 -37.68 1.30
N GLU A 16 -12.94 -37.56 2.62
CA GLU A 16 -13.19 -36.28 3.26
C GLU A 16 -12.09 -35.34 2.77
N ARG A 17 -12.50 -34.26 2.11
CA ARG A 17 -11.57 -33.22 1.65
C ARG A 17 -10.84 -32.66 2.87
N LYS A 18 -9.52 -32.79 2.90
CA LYS A 18 -8.70 -32.18 3.95
C LYS A 18 -8.53 -30.70 3.66
N ASN A 19 -8.62 -29.89 4.71
CA ASN A 19 -8.32 -28.47 4.64
C ASN A 19 -6.86 -28.26 4.20
N PRO A 20 -6.60 -27.53 3.10
CA PRO A 20 -5.26 -27.33 2.58
C PRO A 20 -4.26 -26.68 3.56
N PHE A 21 -4.74 -25.86 4.48
CA PHE A 21 -3.89 -25.22 5.50
C PHE A 21 -3.29 -26.21 6.52
N PHE A 22 -3.86 -27.40 6.66
CA PHE A 22 -3.35 -28.44 7.55
C PHE A 22 -2.34 -29.38 6.89
N LEU A 23 -2.03 -29.14 5.62
CA LEU A 23 -1.13 -29.98 4.85
C LEU A 23 0.11 -29.17 4.43
N PRO A 24 1.26 -29.84 4.14
CA PRO A 24 2.32 -29.22 3.38
C PRO A 24 1.78 -28.70 2.06
N TYR A 25 2.25 -27.54 1.65
CA TYR A 25 1.95 -27.07 0.31
C TYR A 25 2.82 -27.85 -0.68
N ASP A 26 2.20 -28.68 -1.51
CA ASP A 26 2.83 -29.47 -2.57
C ASP A 26 2.84 -28.71 -3.91
N THR A 27 2.98 -27.41 -3.84
CA THR A 27 3.02 -26.46 -4.96
C THR A 27 4.46 -26.06 -5.26
N PRO A 28 4.77 -25.53 -6.45
CA PRO A 28 6.09 -24.96 -6.71
C PRO A 28 6.45 -23.90 -5.65
N HIS A 29 7.64 -24.02 -5.06
CA HIS A 29 8.14 -23.14 -3.99
C HIS A 29 7.27 -23.05 -2.73
N ASP A 30 6.43 -24.06 -2.48
CA ASP A 30 5.53 -24.12 -1.31
C ASP A 30 4.59 -22.91 -1.19
N VAL A 31 4.16 -22.33 -2.33
CA VAL A 31 3.19 -21.23 -2.35
C VAL A 31 1.81 -21.70 -1.91
N ALA A 32 0.99 -20.78 -1.41
CA ALA A 32 -0.38 -21.07 -1.03
C ALA A 32 -1.17 -21.71 -2.20
N PRO A 33 -1.83 -22.86 -1.99
CA PRO A 33 -2.57 -23.57 -3.04
C PRO A 33 -3.93 -22.92 -3.30
N PHE A 34 -3.91 -21.70 -3.89
CA PHE A 34 -5.09 -20.86 -4.12
C PHE A 34 -6.22 -21.60 -4.88
N ASP A 35 -5.87 -22.51 -5.76
CA ASP A 35 -6.80 -23.33 -6.53
C ASP A 35 -7.58 -24.36 -5.68
N ARG A 36 -7.10 -24.65 -4.47
CA ARG A 36 -7.67 -25.65 -3.55
C ARG A 36 -8.28 -25.04 -2.29
N ILE A 37 -7.92 -23.80 -1.95
CA ILE A 37 -8.43 -23.09 -0.77
C ILE A 37 -9.89 -22.65 -1.02
N ARG A 38 -10.76 -22.85 -0.03
CA ARG A 38 -12.16 -22.43 -0.02
C ARG A 38 -12.46 -21.59 1.20
N LEU A 39 -13.57 -20.85 1.16
CA LEU A 39 -13.95 -19.96 2.25
C LEU A 39 -14.11 -20.70 3.59
N GLU A 40 -14.70 -21.91 3.57
CA GLU A 40 -14.87 -22.74 4.77
C GLU A 40 -13.56 -23.17 5.44
N ASP A 41 -12.44 -23.17 4.71
CA ASP A 41 -11.13 -23.58 5.23
C ASP A 41 -10.54 -22.57 6.20
N PHE A 42 -10.87 -21.28 6.02
CA PHE A 42 -10.24 -20.19 6.79
C PHE A 42 -10.61 -20.21 8.27
N GLU A 43 -11.90 -20.30 8.60
CA GLU A 43 -12.34 -20.27 9.99
C GLU A 43 -11.74 -21.43 10.80
N GLU A 44 -11.83 -22.65 10.27
CA GLU A 44 -11.30 -23.84 10.92
C GLU A 44 -9.79 -23.72 11.14
N ALA A 45 -9.05 -23.27 10.12
CA ALA A 45 -7.60 -23.14 10.20
C ALA A 45 -7.16 -22.00 11.15
N MET A 46 -7.88 -20.88 11.19
CA MET A 46 -7.60 -19.79 12.13
C MET A 46 -7.82 -20.24 13.58
N LEU A 47 -8.92 -20.93 13.87
CA LEU A 47 -9.21 -21.42 15.22
C LEU A 47 -8.19 -22.48 15.68
N GLU A 48 -7.80 -23.38 14.80
CA GLU A 48 -6.74 -24.36 15.10
C GLU A 48 -5.37 -23.67 15.25
N GLY A 49 -5.09 -22.64 14.45
CA GLY A 49 -3.89 -21.82 14.57
C GLY A 49 -3.80 -21.16 15.95
N ILE A 50 -4.87 -20.50 16.41
CA ILE A 50 -4.97 -19.94 17.77
C ILE A 50 -4.65 -20.99 18.83
N ARG A 51 -5.24 -22.19 18.70
CA ARG A 51 -5.00 -23.28 19.65
C ARG A 51 -3.53 -23.70 19.70
N ARG A 52 -2.86 -23.78 18.54
CA ARG A 52 -1.42 -24.11 18.47
C ARG A 52 -0.53 -23.03 19.06
N ASP A 53 -0.85 -21.76 18.78
CA ASP A 53 -0.15 -20.63 19.39
C ASP A 53 -0.26 -20.66 20.91
N ASP A 54 -1.48 -20.88 21.44
CA ASP A 54 -1.68 -20.99 22.89
C ASP A 54 -0.83 -22.12 23.49
N GLU A 55 -0.76 -23.29 22.86
CA GLU A 55 0.10 -24.39 23.27
C GLU A 55 1.59 -24.03 23.24
N GLN A 56 2.02 -23.30 22.23
CA GLN A 56 3.42 -22.85 22.12
C GLN A 56 3.76 -21.84 23.21
N ILE A 57 2.90 -20.87 23.46
CA ILE A 57 3.07 -19.90 24.55
C ILE A 57 3.14 -20.62 25.90
N GLU A 58 2.25 -21.59 26.14
CA GLU A 58 2.29 -22.43 27.35
C GLU A 58 3.63 -23.19 27.52
N LYS A 59 4.20 -23.73 26.45
CA LYS A 59 5.53 -24.36 26.49
C LYS A 59 6.62 -23.37 26.87
N ILE A 60 6.58 -22.14 26.32
CA ILE A 60 7.57 -21.10 26.63
C ILE A 60 7.46 -20.68 28.10
N ILE A 61 6.28 -20.37 28.60
CA ILE A 61 6.11 -19.87 29.96
C ILE A 61 6.41 -20.93 31.04
N ASN A 62 6.14 -22.19 30.74
CA ASN A 62 6.40 -23.34 31.64
C ASN A 62 7.78 -23.95 31.49
N ASN A 63 8.65 -23.41 30.62
CA ASN A 63 10.02 -23.90 30.49
C ASN A 63 10.81 -23.69 31.78
N PRO A 64 11.31 -24.78 32.44
CA PRO A 64 12.01 -24.67 33.71
C PRO A 64 13.40 -24.04 33.60
N GLU A 65 13.93 -23.93 32.40
CA GLU A 65 15.26 -23.33 32.18
C GLU A 65 15.21 -21.81 32.30
N LYS A 66 16.35 -21.22 32.64
CA LYS A 66 16.48 -19.75 32.63
C LYS A 66 16.16 -19.21 31.25
N PRO A 67 15.42 -18.07 31.18
CA PRO A 67 15.13 -17.43 29.92
C PRO A 67 16.43 -17.04 29.18
N THR A 68 16.52 -17.45 27.92
CA THR A 68 17.60 -17.11 26.99
C THR A 68 17.03 -16.47 25.73
N PHE A 69 17.89 -15.93 24.88
CA PHE A 69 17.48 -15.42 23.57
C PHE A 69 16.79 -16.55 22.75
N ASP A 70 17.37 -17.75 22.72
CA ASP A 70 16.86 -18.89 21.96
C ASP A 70 15.51 -19.42 22.53
N ASN A 71 15.47 -19.76 23.84
CA ASN A 71 14.28 -20.41 24.42
C ASN A 71 13.15 -19.44 24.78
N THR A 72 13.29 -18.17 24.45
CA THR A 72 12.27 -17.15 24.74
C THR A 72 12.03 -16.23 23.56
N ILE A 73 13.07 -15.52 23.05
CA ILE A 73 12.86 -14.51 21.99
C ILE A 73 12.65 -15.17 20.64
N ILE A 74 13.52 -16.09 20.24
CA ILE A 74 13.35 -16.86 19.00
C ILE A 74 12.04 -17.66 19.06
N SER A 75 11.74 -18.31 20.19
CA SER A 75 10.53 -19.11 20.35
C SER A 75 9.23 -18.31 20.28
N VAL A 76 9.27 -16.99 20.50
CA VAL A 76 8.11 -16.07 20.34
C VAL A 76 8.03 -15.50 18.91
N ASP A 77 9.18 -15.27 18.27
CA ASP A 77 9.26 -14.66 16.94
C ASP A 77 9.25 -15.73 15.84
N ASP A 78 9.89 -16.86 16.11
CA ASP A 78 10.16 -17.91 15.16
C ASP A 78 9.49 -19.22 15.59
N GLU A 79 8.20 -19.32 15.34
CA GLU A 79 7.48 -20.59 15.44
C GLU A 79 7.89 -21.58 14.33
N LYS A 80 8.76 -21.15 13.42
CA LYS A 80 9.18 -21.81 12.18
C LYS A 80 10.43 -22.70 12.35
N ASP A 81 10.73 -23.14 13.57
CA ASP A 81 11.90 -23.97 13.84
C ASP A 81 11.74 -25.37 13.24
N GLY A 82 12.07 -25.50 11.97
CA GLY A 82 12.26 -26.77 11.27
C GLY A 82 11.05 -27.38 10.59
N ASP A 83 9.85 -26.86 10.75
CA ASP A 83 8.66 -27.35 10.05
C ASP A 83 7.72 -26.18 9.73
N HIS A 84 7.53 -25.83 8.47
CA HIS A 84 6.61 -24.80 7.96
C HIS A 84 5.16 -24.88 8.48
N TYR A 85 4.86 -25.90 9.27
CA TYR A 85 3.55 -26.20 9.82
C TYR A 85 3.22 -25.49 11.14
N TYR A 86 4.21 -24.90 11.82
CA TYR A 86 3.98 -24.37 13.16
C TYR A 86 3.29 -23.02 13.16
N ASP A 87 3.59 -22.12 12.20
CA ASP A 87 2.88 -20.85 12.05
C ASP A 87 1.61 -20.99 11.19
N LEU A 88 0.68 -21.81 11.65
CA LEU A 88 -0.60 -21.99 10.95
C LEU A 88 -1.42 -20.69 10.94
N LEU A 89 -1.47 -19.98 12.09
CA LEU A 89 -2.26 -18.76 12.21
C LEU A 89 -1.72 -17.65 11.31
N GLY A 90 -0.42 -17.43 11.28
CA GLY A 90 0.22 -16.45 10.39
C GLY A 90 -0.06 -16.76 8.91
N ARG A 91 0.14 -18.02 8.49
CA ARG A 91 -0.11 -18.44 7.11
C ARG A 91 -1.55 -18.23 6.66
N VAL A 92 -2.51 -18.71 7.46
CA VAL A 92 -3.93 -18.60 7.08
C VAL A 92 -4.41 -17.16 7.14
N SER A 93 -3.99 -16.39 8.16
CA SER A 93 -4.35 -14.97 8.29
C SER A 93 -3.79 -14.13 7.17
N THR A 94 -2.52 -14.34 6.78
CA THR A 94 -1.89 -13.63 5.68
C THR A 94 -2.64 -13.86 4.37
N VAL A 95 -2.97 -15.13 4.03
CA VAL A 95 -3.75 -15.42 2.83
C VAL A 95 -5.13 -14.77 2.90
N PHE A 96 -5.84 -14.93 4.02
CA PHE A 96 -7.20 -14.40 4.17
C PHE A 96 -7.28 -12.88 4.02
N PHE A 97 -6.47 -12.14 4.78
CA PHE A 97 -6.54 -10.67 4.77
C PHE A 97 -5.99 -10.04 3.49
N ASN A 98 -5.03 -10.69 2.82
CA ASN A 98 -4.61 -10.27 1.49
C ASN A 98 -5.73 -10.46 0.46
N LEU A 99 -6.42 -11.60 0.48
CA LEU A 99 -7.57 -11.85 -0.39
C LEU A 99 -8.77 -10.95 -0.04
N LEU A 100 -8.99 -10.64 1.24
CA LEU A 100 -10.04 -9.69 1.66
C LEU A 100 -9.87 -8.31 1.00
N SER A 101 -8.64 -7.91 0.69
CA SER A 101 -8.37 -6.64 -0.02
C SER A 101 -8.38 -6.80 -1.54
N ALA A 102 -7.98 -7.95 -2.07
CA ALA A 102 -7.77 -8.17 -3.50
C ALA A 102 -8.93 -8.88 -4.20
N GLU A 103 -9.73 -9.69 -3.50
CA GLU A 103 -10.77 -10.57 -4.08
C GLU A 103 -11.89 -10.87 -3.09
N THR A 104 -12.47 -9.87 -2.42
CA THR A 104 -13.52 -10.07 -1.42
C THR A 104 -14.91 -10.29 -2.03
N ASN A 105 -15.79 -10.81 -1.19
CA ASN A 105 -17.24 -10.90 -1.41
C ASN A 105 -17.98 -10.79 -0.07
N ASP A 106 -19.31 -10.72 -0.09
CA ASP A 106 -20.13 -10.54 1.11
C ASP A 106 -19.93 -11.64 2.16
N GLU A 107 -19.69 -12.90 1.76
CA GLU A 107 -19.45 -14.02 2.66
C GLU A 107 -18.08 -13.91 3.33
N MET A 108 -17.06 -13.50 2.57
CA MET A 108 -15.72 -13.25 3.08
C MET A 108 -15.68 -12.05 4.03
N ASP A 109 -16.42 -10.99 3.70
CA ASP A 109 -16.58 -9.82 4.56
C ASP A 109 -17.26 -10.19 5.90
N ALA A 110 -18.28 -11.02 5.87
CA ALA A 110 -18.95 -11.52 7.07
C ALA A 110 -18.01 -12.39 7.93
N LEU A 111 -17.21 -13.25 7.31
CA LEU A 111 -16.20 -14.04 8.01
C LEU A 111 -15.12 -13.14 8.65
N ALA A 112 -14.66 -12.09 7.94
CA ALA A 112 -13.72 -11.13 8.49
C ALA A 112 -14.27 -10.43 9.73
N GLN A 113 -15.53 -10.01 9.71
CA GLN A 113 -16.20 -9.41 10.87
C GLN A 113 -16.30 -10.37 12.06
N LYS A 114 -16.55 -11.66 11.80
CA LYS A 114 -16.59 -12.70 12.82
C LYS A 114 -15.21 -12.95 13.42
N MET A 115 -14.19 -13.09 12.60
CA MET A 115 -12.85 -13.50 13.04
C MET A 115 -12.00 -12.37 13.62
N SER A 116 -12.19 -11.13 13.16
CA SER A 116 -11.38 -9.98 13.61
C SER A 116 -11.35 -9.79 15.13
N PRO A 117 -12.47 -9.80 15.88
CA PRO A 117 -12.43 -9.70 17.34
C PRO A 117 -11.77 -10.90 18.01
N ILE A 118 -11.91 -12.10 17.45
CA ILE A 118 -11.29 -13.32 17.98
C ILE A 118 -9.77 -13.25 17.86
N LEU A 119 -9.28 -12.87 16.68
CA LEU A 119 -7.85 -12.70 16.42
C LEU A 119 -7.25 -11.56 17.25
N THR A 120 -7.96 -10.44 17.38
CA THR A 120 -7.52 -9.32 18.22
C THR A 120 -7.45 -9.73 19.69
N LYS A 121 -8.44 -10.47 20.19
CA LYS A 121 -8.42 -11.01 21.54
C LYS A 121 -7.20 -11.91 21.77
N HIS A 122 -6.95 -12.84 20.85
CA HIS A 122 -5.81 -13.76 20.91
C HIS A 122 -4.47 -13.00 20.93
N ALA A 123 -4.28 -12.03 20.04
CA ALA A 123 -3.09 -11.18 20.03
C ALA A 123 -2.91 -10.41 21.35
N ASN A 124 -4.00 -9.91 21.95
CA ASN A 124 -3.96 -9.28 23.26
C ASN A 124 -3.62 -10.28 24.38
N ASP A 125 -4.13 -11.51 24.32
CA ASP A 125 -3.84 -12.56 25.31
C ASP A 125 -2.33 -12.87 25.35
N ILE A 126 -1.68 -12.94 24.20
CA ILE A 126 -0.23 -13.11 24.12
C ILE A 126 0.50 -11.87 24.62
N ARG A 127 0.20 -10.68 24.08
CA ARG A 127 0.94 -9.43 24.36
C ARG A 127 0.79 -8.95 25.79
N LEU A 128 -0.28 -9.32 26.48
CA LEU A 128 -0.56 -8.95 27.87
C LEU A 128 -0.23 -10.07 28.87
N ASN A 129 0.31 -11.21 28.38
CA ASN A 129 0.70 -12.32 29.25
C ASN A 129 1.90 -11.93 30.13
N GLU A 130 1.66 -11.92 31.46
CA GLU A 130 2.67 -11.47 32.43
C GLU A 130 3.84 -12.43 32.57
N GLN A 131 3.60 -13.72 32.46
CA GLN A 131 4.65 -14.74 32.61
C GLN A 131 5.58 -14.71 31.39
N LEU A 132 5.01 -14.62 30.19
CA LEU A 132 5.77 -14.44 28.96
C LEU A 132 6.59 -13.16 29.01
N PHE A 133 5.97 -12.02 29.36
CA PHE A 133 6.66 -10.74 29.46
C PHE A 133 7.82 -10.77 30.50
N LYS A 134 7.66 -11.43 31.65
CA LYS A 134 8.73 -11.59 32.63
C LYS A 134 9.94 -12.32 32.02
N ARG A 135 9.74 -13.35 31.19
CA ARG A 135 10.82 -14.04 30.49
C ARG A 135 11.51 -13.13 29.48
N ILE A 136 10.74 -12.42 28.65
CA ILE A 136 11.27 -11.44 27.67
C ILE A 136 12.08 -10.35 28.39
N GLN A 137 11.53 -9.78 29.46
CA GLN A 137 12.21 -8.76 30.27
C GLN A 137 13.49 -9.28 30.90
N TYR A 138 13.51 -10.54 31.34
CA TYR A 138 14.73 -11.15 31.86
C TYR A 138 15.80 -11.23 30.78
N VAL A 139 15.51 -11.71 29.59
CA VAL A 139 16.44 -11.77 28.47
C VAL A 139 16.92 -10.38 28.09
N HIS A 140 16.01 -9.40 27.98
CA HIS A 140 16.35 -8.02 27.64
C HIS A 140 17.35 -7.39 28.63
N ARG A 141 17.26 -7.71 29.92
CA ARG A 141 18.16 -7.19 30.95
C ARG A 141 19.49 -7.95 31.09
N HIS A 142 19.53 -9.22 30.69
CA HIS A 142 20.66 -10.12 30.97
C HIS A 142 21.31 -10.71 29.70
N HIS A 143 20.93 -10.26 28.50
CA HIS A 143 21.52 -10.72 27.24
C HIS A 143 23.02 -10.42 27.17
N ARG A 144 23.78 -11.29 26.51
CA ARG A 144 25.20 -11.10 26.27
C ARG A 144 25.56 -11.60 24.87
N LYS A 145 26.46 -10.89 24.18
CA LYS A 145 27.06 -11.30 22.89
C LYS A 145 26.01 -11.56 21.77
N LEU A 146 24.99 -10.70 21.64
CA LEU A 146 24.08 -10.73 20.51
C LEU A 146 24.72 -10.03 19.30
N THR A 147 24.43 -10.53 18.11
CA THR A 147 24.68 -9.81 16.86
C THR A 147 23.80 -8.54 16.79
N PRO A 148 24.12 -7.57 15.92
CA PRO A 148 23.26 -6.40 15.74
C PRO A 148 21.81 -6.76 15.39
N GLU A 149 21.60 -7.77 14.55
CA GLU A 149 20.28 -8.24 14.14
C GLU A 149 19.51 -8.91 15.30
N GLU A 150 20.17 -9.82 16.03
CA GLU A 150 19.57 -10.43 17.23
C GLU A 150 19.22 -9.39 18.29
N LYS A 151 20.06 -8.37 18.45
CA LYS A 151 19.77 -7.26 19.35
C LYS A 151 18.55 -6.47 18.88
N MET A 152 18.41 -6.22 17.57
CA MET A 152 17.25 -5.53 17.01
C MET A 152 15.98 -6.34 17.23
N LEU A 153 16.03 -7.67 17.02
CA LEU A 153 14.90 -8.55 17.31
C LEU A 153 14.50 -8.48 18.79
N LEU A 154 15.47 -8.59 19.69
CA LEU A 154 15.22 -8.51 21.14
C LEU A 154 14.59 -7.16 21.54
N ASP A 155 15.15 -6.06 21.04
CA ASP A 155 14.65 -4.71 21.34
C ASP A 155 13.23 -4.53 20.75
N ASN A 156 12.98 -5.01 19.54
CA ASN A 156 11.65 -4.97 18.90
C ASN A 156 10.63 -5.82 19.66
N CYS A 157 10.99 -7.02 20.08
CA CYS A 157 10.15 -7.89 20.87
C CYS A 157 9.78 -7.24 22.21
N TYR A 158 10.78 -6.80 22.99
CA TYR A 158 10.56 -6.13 24.28
C TYR A 158 9.71 -4.87 24.13
N ASP A 159 10.07 -3.97 23.22
CA ASP A 159 9.33 -2.75 22.95
C ASP A 159 7.90 -3.04 22.44
N GLY A 160 7.73 -4.08 21.64
CA GLY A 160 6.43 -4.54 21.16
C GLY A 160 5.49 -4.86 22.32
N PHE A 161 5.95 -5.64 23.29
CA PHE A 161 5.18 -5.95 24.49
C PHE A 161 4.89 -4.72 25.37
N VAL A 162 5.89 -3.88 25.61
CA VAL A 162 5.72 -2.63 26.39
C VAL A 162 4.69 -1.71 25.72
N ARG A 163 4.80 -1.53 24.42
CA ARG A 163 3.89 -0.69 23.63
C ARG A 163 2.48 -1.28 23.51
N SER A 164 2.35 -2.58 23.66
CA SER A 164 1.05 -3.28 23.73
C SER A 164 0.51 -3.39 25.15
N GLY A 165 1.09 -2.69 26.14
CA GLY A 165 0.52 -2.57 27.49
C GLY A 165 0.99 -3.61 28.51
N ALA A 166 2.08 -4.36 28.25
CA ALA A 166 2.56 -5.39 29.18
C ALA A 166 2.91 -4.84 30.59
N LEU A 167 3.21 -3.54 30.71
CA LEU A 167 3.49 -2.87 31.97
C LEU A 167 2.26 -2.32 32.69
N LEU A 168 1.07 -2.40 32.11
CA LEU A 168 -0.17 -1.95 32.73
C LEU A 168 -0.60 -2.89 33.87
N ASP A 169 -1.35 -2.32 34.84
CA ASP A 169 -2.07 -3.13 35.80
C ASP A 169 -3.26 -3.87 35.19
N ALA A 170 -3.93 -4.71 35.95
CA ALA A 170 -5.02 -5.54 35.44
C ALA A 170 -6.19 -4.70 34.87
N ALA A 171 -6.54 -3.57 35.50
CA ALA A 171 -7.58 -2.69 34.98
C ALA A 171 -7.17 -2.01 33.67
N GLY A 172 -5.92 -1.56 33.58
CA GLY A 172 -5.35 -1.00 32.35
C GLY A 172 -5.29 -1.99 31.21
N LYS A 173 -4.90 -3.25 31.47
CA LYS A 173 -4.90 -4.32 30.48
C LYS A 173 -6.31 -4.62 29.95
N GLU A 174 -7.29 -4.71 30.85
CA GLU A 174 -8.69 -4.91 30.44
C GLU A 174 -9.20 -3.75 29.58
N ARG A 175 -8.89 -2.50 29.99
CA ARG A 175 -9.26 -1.33 29.16
C ARG A 175 -8.59 -1.36 27.79
N LEU A 176 -7.33 -1.75 27.70
CA LEU A 176 -6.59 -1.86 26.44
C LEU A 176 -7.24 -2.90 25.52
N ARG A 177 -7.66 -4.06 26.04
CA ARG A 177 -8.38 -5.08 25.26
C ARG A 177 -9.63 -4.47 24.60
N GLN A 178 -10.47 -3.82 25.37
CA GLN A 178 -11.69 -3.17 24.86
C GLN A 178 -11.38 -2.15 23.76
N LEU A 179 -10.34 -1.31 23.94
CA LEU A 179 -9.96 -0.29 22.98
C LEU A 179 -9.46 -0.89 21.66
N THR A 180 -8.65 -1.94 21.73
CA THR A 180 -8.06 -2.58 20.55
C THR A 180 -9.07 -3.42 19.78
N GLU A 181 -9.94 -4.16 20.48
CA GLU A 181 -11.04 -4.93 19.86
C GLU A 181 -12.01 -3.99 19.12
N GLU A 182 -12.46 -2.92 19.77
CA GLU A 182 -13.34 -1.94 19.14
C GLU A 182 -12.67 -1.25 17.93
N ALA A 183 -11.39 -0.88 18.05
CA ALA A 183 -10.65 -0.24 16.97
C ALA A 183 -10.48 -1.17 15.76
N SER A 184 -10.21 -2.46 15.96
CA SER A 184 -10.11 -3.44 14.89
C SER A 184 -11.41 -3.59 14.11
N MET A 185 -12.53 -3.74 14.84
CA MET A 185 -13.86 -3.85 14.23
C MET A 185 -14.24 -2.61 13.42
N LEU A 186 -14.01 -1.41 13.98
CA LEU A 186 -14.33 -0.17 13.30
C LEU A 186 -13.44 0.11 12.10
N SER A 187 -12.17 -0.28 12.13
CA SER A 187 -11.27 -0.16 10.99
C SER A 187 -11.69 -1.06 9.85
N LEU A 188 -12.10 -2.29 10.15
CA LEU A 188 -12.65 -3.21 9.15
C LEU A 188 -13.94 -2.67 8.55
N GLN A 189 -14.89 -2.23 9.38
CA GLN A 189 -16.15 -1.67 8.93
C GLN A 189 -15.93 -0.41 8.06
N PHE A 190 -15.00 0.46 8.44
CA PHE A 190 -14.62 1.62 7.63
C PHE A 190 -14.24 1.23 6.20
N SER A 191 -13.38 0.21 6.05
CA SER A 191 -12.91 -0.26 4.75
C SER A 191 -14.02 -0.89 3.92
N GLN A 192 -14.88 -1.70 4.56
CA GLN A 192 -16.02 -2.34 3.90
C GLN A 192 -17.06 -1.31 3.43
N ASN A 193 -17.37 -0.31 4.27
CA ASN A 193 -18.27 0.78 3.89
C ASN A 193 -17.73 1.56 2.68
N LEU A 194 -16.44 1.91 2.70
CA LEU A 194 -15.81 2.64 1.60
C LEU A 194 -15.84 1.84 0.29
N LEU A 195 -15.55 0.55 0.34
CA LEU A 195 -15.61 -0.31 -0.84
C LEU A 195 -17.04 -0.39 -1.38
N LYS A 196 -18.03 -0.62 -0.53
CA LYS A 196 -19.45 -0.69 -0.93
C LYS A 196 -19.94 0.61 -1.55
N GLU A 197 -19.70 1.75 -0.91
CA GLU A 197 -20.09 3.07 -1.41
C GLU A 197 -19.43 3.38 -2.76
N ASN A 198 -18.11 3.09 -2.89
CA ASN A 198 -17.38 3.27 -4.14
C ASN A 198 -17.96 2.46 -5.29
N LYS A 199 -18.28 1.18 -5.04
CA LYS A 199 -18.81 0.27 -6.07
C LYS A 199 -20.31 0.46 -6.34
N ALA A 200 -21.04 1.10 -5.45
CA ALA A 200 -22.46 1.40 -5.65
C ALA A 200 -22.71 2.53 -6.66
N PHE A 201 -21.75 3.46 -6.80
CA PHE A 201 -21.92 4.58 -7.72
C PHE A 201 -21.61 4.19 -9.16
N THR A 202 -22.51 4.56 -10.06
CA THR A 202 -22.31 4.50 -11.52
C THR A 202 -22.88 5.74 -12.18
N LEU A 203 -22.14 6.28 -13.14
CA LEU A 203 -22.63 7.30 -14.07
C LEU A 203 -22.98 6.60 -15.39
N HIS A 204 -24.28 6.30 -15.59
CA HIS A 204 -24.78 5.65 -16.79
C HIS A 204 -25.21 6.68 -17.82
N LEU A 205 -24.62 6.65 -18.99
CA LEU A 205 -24.90 7.54 -20.13
C LEU A 205 -25.40 6.75 -21.32
N THR A 206 -26.44 7.26 -21.99
CA THR A 206 -27.01 6.62 -23.18
C THR A 206 -27.03 7.55 -24.39
N ASP A 207 -26.74 8.83 -24.21
CA ASP A 207 -26.63 9.83 -25.27
C ASP A 207 -25.13 10.06 -25.60
N GLU A 208 -24.78 9.79 -26.86
CA GLU A 208 -23.41 9.96 -27.35
C GLU A 208 -22.89 11.40 -27.22
N ALA A 209 -23.80 12.41 -27.27
CA ALA A 209 -23.41 13.79 -27.05
C ALA A 209 -22.81 14.07 -25.65
N GLN A 210 -23.17 13.25 -24.66
CA GLN A 210 -22.63 13.35 -23.30
C GLN A 210 -21.17 12.87 -23.19
N LEU A 211 -20.68 12.16 -24.21
CA LEU A 211 -19.31 11.67 -24.28
C LEU A 211 -18.33 12.66 -24.89
N ASP A 212 -18.81 13.86 -25.26
CA ASP A 212 -17.98 14.85 -25.93
C ASP A 212 -16.70 15.15 -25.13
N GLY A 213 -15.56 15.18 -25.85
CA GLY A 213 -14.21 15.37 -25.30
C GLY A 213 -13.55 14.11 -24.75
N LEU A 214 -14.27 13.04 -24.46
CA LEU A 214 -13.70 11.80 -23.95
C LEU A 214 -12.89 11.08 -25.03
N PRO A 215 -11.69 10.57 -24.71
CA PRO A 215 -10.91 9.75 -25.65
C PRO A 215 -11.57 8.39 -25.91
N ASP A 216 -11.27 7.80 -27.06
CA ASP A 216 -11.84 6.51 -27.47
C ASP A 216 -11.56 5.41 -26.45
N THR A 217 -10.37 5.39 -25.86
CA THR A 217 -10.01 4.45 -24.79
C THR A 217 -10.95 4.51 -23.59
N ALA A 218 -11.37 5.71 -23.16
CA ALA A 218 -12.31 5.87 -22.05
C ALA A 218 -13.75 5.49 -22.47
N ARG A 219 -14.16 5.79 -23.71
CA ARG A 219 -15.48 5.40 -24.25
C ARG A 219 -15.58 3.88 -24.37
N GLU A 220 -14.58 3.21 -24.94
CA GLU A 220 -14.52 1.76 -25.07
C GLU A 220 -14.58 1.05 -23.71
N ALA A 221 -13.80 1.52 -22.73
CA ALA A 221 -13.80 0.99 -21.38
C ALA A 221 -15.19 1.16 -20.70
N ALA A 222 -15.83 2.31 -20.88
CA ALA A 222 -17.17 2.55 -20.33
C ALA A 222 -18.26 1.71 -21.02
N ALA A 223 -18.13 1.46 -22.32
CA ALA A 223 -19.03 0.55 -23.06
C ALA A 223 -18.85 -0.90 -22.59
N LEU A 224 -17.61 -1.35 -22.34
CA LEU A 224 -17.34 -2.66 -21.78
C LEU A 224 -17.98 -2.81 -20.39
N THR A 225 -17.82 -1.81 -19.53
CA THR A 225 -18.43 -1.80 -18.18
C THR A 225 -19.95 -1.87 -18.28
N ALA A 226 -20.58 -1.13 -19.21
CA ALA A 226 -22.03 -1.21 -19.44
C ALA A 226 -22.44 -2.63 -19.85
N LYS A 227 -21.70 -3.26 -20.78
CA LYS A 227 -21.94 -4.64 -21.23
C LYS A 227 -21.83 -5.65 -20.07
N GLU A 228 -20.80 -5.53 -19.24
CA GLU A 228 -20.63 -6.37 -18.05
C GLU A 228 -21.79 -6.23 -17.06
N MET A 229 -22.41 -5.05 -17.00
CA MET A 229 -23.61 -4.77 -16.19
C MET A 229 -24.94 -5.06 -16.89
N ASN A 230 -24.93 -5.59 -18.11
CA ASN A 230 -26.11 -5.80 -18.96
C ASN A 230 -26.90 -4.51 -19.23
N LEU A 231 -26.19 -3.39 -19.43
CA LEU A 231 -26.73 -2.09 -19.77
C LEU A 231 -26.36 -1.67 -21.20
N GLU A 232 -27.21 -0.87 -21.86
CA GLU A 232 -26.88 -0.20 -23.12
C GLU A 232 -26.14 1.12 -22.85
N GLY A 233 -25.30 1.56 -23.79
CA GLY A 233 -24.57 2.82 -23.68
C GLY A 233 -23.23 2.68 -22.92
N TRP A 234 -22.97 3.57 -21.97
CA TRP A 234 -21.67 3.70 -21.31
C TRP A 234 -21.85 3.88 -19.80
N VAL A 235 -21.05 3.14 -19.02
CA VAL A 235 -21.03 3.26 -17.56
C VAL A 235 -19.64 3.67 -17.09
N PHE A 236 -19.59 4.76 -16.33
CA PHE A 236 -18.41 5.25 -15.66
C PHE A 236 -18.52 4.98 -14.16
N THR A 237 -17.40 4.53 -13.56
CA THR A 237 -17.30 4.19 -12.13
C THR A 237 -16.30 5.11 -11.42
N LEU A 238 -16.26 5.06 -10.08
CA LEU A 238 -15.29 5.82 -9.29
C LEU A 238 -13.89 5.20 -9.26
N ASP A 239 -13.69 4.08 -9.97
CA ASP A 239 -12.35 3.51 -10.17
C ASP A 239 -11.45 4.47 -10.95
N PHE A 240 -10.18 4.54 -10.58
CA PHE A 240 -9.24 5.52 -11.12
C PHE A 240 -9.18 5.55 -12.67
N PRO A 241 -9.11 4.39 -13.38
CA PRO A 241 -9.07 4.39 -14.85
C PRO A 241 -10.35 4.90 -15.54
N SER A 242 -11.47 4.94 -14.81
CA SER A 242 -12.74 5.49 -15.28
C SER A 242 -12.90 6.96 -14.87
N TYR A 243 -12.67 7.26 -13.59
CA TYR A 243 -12.83 8.59 -13.01
C TYR A 243 -11.85 9.62 -13.59
N PHE A 244 -10.56 9.29 -13.64
CA PHE A 244 -9.52 10.25 -14.03
C PHE A 244 -9.65 10.74 -15.47
N PRO A 245 -9.84 9.88 -16.50
CA PRO A 245 -10.07 10.36 -17.87
C PRO A 245 -11.33 11.21 -17.98
N PHE A 246 -12.42 10.84 -17.30
CA PHE A 246 -13.64 11.62 -17.33
C PHE A 246 -13.44 13.04 -16.82
N MET A 247 -12.78 13.19 -15.66
CA MET A 247 -12.48 14.49 -15.07
C MET A 247 -11.46 15.32 -15.87
N THR A 248 -10.63 14.66 -16.68
CA THR A 248 -9.60 15.32 -17.48
C THR A 248 -10.11 15.79 -18.84
N TYR A 249 -10.97 15.01 -19.48
CA TYR A 249 -11.29 15.18 -20.89
C TYR A 249 -12.74 15.58 -21.18
N SER A 250 -13.72 15.14 -20.36
CA SER A 250 -15.13 15.43 -20.63
C SER A 250 -15.39 16.93 -20.68
N THR A 251 -16.02 17.40 -21.76
CA THR A 251 -16.47 18.79 -21.90
C THR A 251 -17.71 19.09 -21.09
N GLN A 252 -18.44 18.06 -20.65
CA GLN A 252 -19.70 18.15 -19.91
C GLN A 252 -19.44 18.59 -18.46
N ARG A 253 -19.38 19.90 -18.23
CA ARG A 253 -19.02 20.49 -16.92
C ARG A 253 -19.91 20.00 -15.77
N GLU A 254 -21.23 19.88 -16.01
CA GLU A 254 -22.17 19.42 -14.99
C GLU A 254 -21.97 17.94 -14.65
N LEU A 255 -21.64 17.09 -15.63
CA LEU A 255 -21.30 15.68 -15.37
C LEU A 255 -19.97 15.57 -14.61
N ARG A 256 -18.96 16.42 -14.92
CA ARG A 256 -17.75 16.48 -14.09
C ARG A 256 -18.05 16.88 -12.65
N ARG A 257 -18.94 17.89 -12.44
CA ARG A 257 -19.37 18.27 -11.09
C ARG A 257 -20.03 17.11 -10.36
N GLN A 258 -20.98 16.44 -11.01
CA GLN A 258 -21.68 15.28 -10.44
C GLN A 258 -20.69 14.17 -10.07
N PHE A 259 -19.76 13.85 -10.96
CA PHE A 259 -18.79 12.80 -10.77
C PHE A 259 -17.77 13.15 -9.67
N TYR A 260 -17.31 14.42 -9.64
CA TYR A 260 -16.46 14.93 -8.57
C TYR A 260 -17.15 14.87 -7.21
N MET A 261 -18.43 15.29 -7.13
CA MET A 261 -19.18 15.24 -5.88
C MET A 261 -19.36 13.80 -5.43
N ALA A 262 -19.75 12.89 -6.30
CA ALA A 262 -19.87 11.46 -5.95
C ALA A 262 -18.58 10.93 -5.31
N LYS A 263 -17.40 11.24 -5.90
CA LYS A 263 -16.12 10.79 -5.36
C LYS A 263 -15.75 11.43 -4.02
N ASN A 264 -16.10 12.69 -3.81
CA ASN A 264 -15.66 13.44 -2.62
C ASN A 264 -16.71 13.49 -1.50
N THR A 265 -17.85 12.81 -1.70
CA THR A 265 -18.91 12.62 -0.69
C THR A 265 -19.13 11.15 -0.33
N GLU A 266 -18.23 10.25 -0.72
CA GLU A 266 -18.27 8.84 -0.30
C GLU A 266 -18.34 8.76 1.23
N CYS A 267 -19.19 7.88 1.76
CA CYS A 267 -19.34 7.58 3.18
C CYS A 267 -19.76 8.75 4.09
N ILE A 268 -20.40 9.80 3.55
CA ILE A 268 -21.03 10.86 4.35
C ILE A 268 -22.56 10.90 4.23
N HIS A 269 -23.14 10.05 3.40
CA HIS A 269 -24.59 10.00 3.17
C HIS A 269 -25.32 9.44 4.39
N ASP A 270 -26.61 9.75 4.50
CA ASP A 270 -27.45 9.19 5.57
C ASP A 270 -27.89 7.75 5.20
N ASN A 271 -26.91 6.84 5.28
CA ASN A 271 -27.05 5.42 4.98
C ASN A 271 -26.17 4.56 5.91
N THR A 272 -26.15 3.24 5.70
CA THR A 272 -25.39 2.28 6.53
C THR A 272 -23.90 2.34 6.29
N GLU A 273 -23.44 2.92 5.18
CA GLU A 273 -22.04 3.08 4.79
C GLU A 273 -21.41 4.39 5.31
N ASN A 274 -22.13 5.17 6.14
CA ASN A 274 -21.62 6.42 6.71
C ASN A 274 -20.48 6.19 7.69
N ASN A 275 -19.32 6.80 7.44
CA ASN A 275 -18.11 6.63 8.25
C ASN A 275 -17.86 7.76 9.27
N ILE A 276 -18.73 8.77 9.39
CA ILE A 276 -18.48 9.95 10.26
C ILE A 276 -18.26 9.53 11.72
N GLU A 277 -19.20 8.78 12.29
CA GLU A 277 -19.10 8.36 13.70
C GLU A 277 -18.00 7.31 13.90
N ILE A 278 -17.76 6.45 12.90
CA ILE A 278 -16.62 5.50 12.90
C ILE A 278 -15.30 6.26 13.00
N CYS A 279 -15.09 7.30 12.18
CA CYS A 279 -13.88 8.12 12.24
C CYS A 279 -13.69 8.81 13.60
N LYS A 280 -14.75 9.46 14.13
CA LYS A 280 -14.70 10.09 15.46
C LYS A 280 -14.31 9.08 16.54
N ARG A 281 -14.90 7.91 16.49
CA ARG A 281 -14.64 6.86 17.47
C ARG A 281 -13.21 6.33 17.35
N LEU A 282 -12.71 6.04 16.13
CA LEU A 282 -11.33 5.60 15.90
C LEU A 282 -10.30 6.62 16.40
N ILE A 283 -10.50 7.91 16.13
CA ILE A 283 -9.63 8.99 16.61
C ILE A 283 -9.57 8.97 18.15
N ASN A 284 -10.72 8.85 18.81
CA ASN A 284 -10.80 8.82 20.27
C ASN A 284 -10.21 7.55 20.87
N LEU A 285 -10.46 6.38 20.29
CA LEU A 285 -9.88 5.11 20.74
C LEU A 285 -8.35 5.14 20.71
N ARG A 286 -7.76 5.66 19.64
CA ARG A 286 -6.30 5.81 19.51
C ARG A 286 -5.74 6.81 20.52
N ARG A 287 -6.44 7.92 20.77
CA ARG A 287 -6.07 8.88 21.83
C ARG A 287 -6.10 8.22 23.22
N GLU A 288 -7.18 7.52 23.55
CA GLU A 288 -7.33 6.82 24.81
C GLU A 288 -6.26 5.76 25.02
N LEU A 289 -5.98 4.95 23.99
CA LEU A 289 -4.92 3.95 23.98
C LEU A 289 -3.54 4.59 24.27
N ALA A 290 -3.21 5.67 23.58
CA ALA A 290 -1.92 6.34 23.80
C ALA A 290 -1.80 6.90 25.23
N GLN A 291 -2.87 7.50 25.77
CA GLN A 291 -2.90 8.02 27.13
C GLN A 291 -2.83 6.91 28.18
N LEU A 292 -3.51 5.80 27.95
CA LEU A 292 -3.42 4.60 28.81
C LEU A 292 -1.98 4.07 28.87
N LEU A 293 -1.25 4.13 27.75
CA LEU A 293 0.16 3.74 27.65
C LEU A 293 1.15 4.84 28.11
N GLY A 294 0.65 5.91 28.74
CA GLY A 294 1.47 6.98 29.33
C GLY A 294 2.00 8.01 28.34
N HIS A 295 1.43 8.09 27.14
CA HIS A 295 1.76 9.11 26.14
C HIS A 295 0.76 10.27 26.15
N LYS A 296 1.22 11.48 25.83
CA LYS A 296 0.35 12.66 25.82
C LYS A 296 -0.66 12.61 24.68
N THR A 297 -0.21 12.14 23.51
CA THR A 297 -1.00 12.04 22.29
C THR A 297 -0.70 10.75 21.55
N TYR A 298 -1.55 10.37 20.60
CA TYR A 298 -1.29 9.21 19.74
C TYR A 298 -0.05 9.40 18.85
N ALA A 299 0.18 10.64 18.37
CA ALA A 299 1.37 10.96 17.62
C ALA A 299 2.66 10.78 18.45
N ASP A 300 2.67 11.17 19.75
CA ASP A 300 3.81 10.90 20.64
C ASP A 300 4.08 9.41 20.82
N TYR A 301 3.02 8.60 20.84
CA TYR A 301 3.14 7.13 20.90
C TYR A 301 3.74 6.55 19.62
N VAL A 302 3.19 6.92 18.46
CA VAL A 302 3.61 6.38 17.16
C VAL A 302 5.04 6.79 16.83
N LEU A 303 5.37 8.07 16.96
CA LEU A 303 6.62 8.65 16.46
C LEU A 303 7.87 8.22 17.21
N LYS A 304 7.76 7.59 18.38
CA LYS A 304 8.92 7.00 19.06
C LYS A 304 9.67 5.96 18.22
N ARG A 305 8.96 5.27 17.34
CA ARG A 305 9.55 4.27 16.42
C ARG A 305 9.45 4.74 14.97
N ARG A 306 9.94 5.95 14.71
CA ARG A 306 10.03 6.57 13.38
C ARG A 306 11.34 7.32 13.24
N MET A 307 11.83 7.51 12.02
CA MET A 307 13.02 8.32 11.74
C MET A 307 12.80 9.78 12.19
N ALA A 308 11.60 10.30 12.03
CA ALA A 308 11.23 11.64 12.52
C ALA A 308 11.35 11.76 14.05
N GLY A 309 11.04 10.70 14.81
CA GLY A 309 11.26 10.57 16.25
C GLY A 309 10.31 11.40 17.14
N ASN A 310 9.73 12.50 16.66
CA ASN A 310 8.81 13.33 17.45
C ASN A 310 7.96 14.26 16.57
N VAL A 311 6.86 14.76 17.16
CA VAL A 311 5.87 15.66 16.53
C VAL A 311 6.50 16.94 15.96
N ARG A 312 7.48 17.52 16.67
CA ARG A 312 8.13 18.76 16.23
C ARG A 312 8.84 18.59 14.89
N ARG A 313 9.59 17.50 14.68
CA ARG A 313 10.30 17.26 13.41
C ARG A 313 9.35 17.02 12.25
N VAL A 314 8.21 16.34 12.49
CA VAL A 314 7.16 16.18 11.47
C VAL A 314 6.60 17.52 11.03
N TYR A 315 6.16 18.34 11.98
CA TYR A 315 5.66 19.69 11.64
C TYR A 315 6.74 20.59 11.04
N GLN A 316 8.01 20.43 11.41
CA GLN A 316 9.10 21.15 10.78
C GLN A 316 9.15 20.84 9.28
N LEU A 317 9.20 19.56 8.90
CA LEU A 317 9.18 19.14 7.49
C LEU A 317 7.95 19.70 6.76
N LEU A 318 6.74 19.47 7.29
CA LEU A 318 5.50 19.92 6.64
C LEU A 318 5.47 21.43 6.46
N ASN A 319 5.94 22.19 7.46
CA ASN A 319 5.99 23.66 7.39
C ASN A 319 7.05 24.17 6.41
N GLU A 320 8.21 23.53 6.33
CA GLU A 320 9.25 23.86 5.33
C GLU A 320 8.72 23.61 3.91
N LEU A 321 8.01 22.50 3.67
CA LEU A 321 7.36 22.24 2.40
C LEU A 321 6.28 23.27 2.07
N VAL A 322 5.41 23.62 3.04
CA VAL A 322 4.42 24.70 2.82
C VAL A 322 5.12 26.01 2.42
N LYS A 323 6.17 26.40 3.15
CA LYS A 323 6.90 27.64 2.86
C LYS A 323 7.51 27.63 1.46
N ALA A 324 8.13 26.51 1.04
CA ALA A 324 8.81 26.40 -0.24
C ALA A 324 7.84 26.28 -1.43
N TYR A 325 6.80 25.47 -1.31
CA TYR A 325 5.95 25.09 -2.44
C TYR A 325 4.69 25.96 -2.60
N LYS A 326 4.07 26.45 -1.52
CA LYS A 326 2.77 27.15 -1.61
C LYS A 326 2.76 28.38 -2.52
N PRO A 327 3.82 29.21 -2.58
CA PRO A 327 3.84 30.34 -3.53
C PRO A 327 3.73 29.89 -4.98
N THR A 328 4.47 28.82 -5.35
CA THR A 328 4.43 28.22 -6.69
C THR A 328 3.08 27.58 -6.95
N ALA A 329 2.53 26.81 -6.00
CA ALA A 329 1.21 26.19 -6.13
C ALA A 329 0.08 27.20 -6.38
N LYS A 330 0.10 28.33 -5.68
CA LYS A 330 -0.84 29.45 -5.95
C LYS A 330 -0.71 29.99 -7.37
N LYS A 331 0.52 30.12 -7.88
CA LYS A 331 0.78 30.56 -9.25
C LYS A 331 0.25 29.52 -10.25
N GLU A 332 0.50 28.23 -10.03
CA GLU A 332 0.00 27.14 -10.88
C GLU A 332 -1.53 27.17 -10.99
N VAL A 333 -2.23 27.25 -9.86
CA VAL A 333 -3.72 27.33 -9.84
C VAL A 333 -4.21 28.60 -10.54
N LYS A 334 -3.53 29.74 -10.33
CA LYS A 334 -3.87 31.00 -11.03
C LYS A 334 -3.74 30.84 -12.55
N GLU A 335 -2.67 30.23 -13.02
CA GLU A 335 -2.44 30.00 -14.46
C GLU A 335 -3.49 29.07 -15.08
N ILE A 336 -3.96 28.08 -14.33
CA ILE A 336 -5.08 27.20 -14.74
C ILE A 336 -6.38 28.03 -14.80
N ALA A 337 -6.66 28.87 -13.80
CA ALA A 337 -7.82 29.74 -13.79
C ALA A 337 -7.78 30.79 -14.93
N ASP A 338 -6.60 31.31 -15.26
CA ASP A 338 -6.42 32.23 -16.39
C ASP A 338 -6.67 31.51 -17.74
N MET A 339 -6.27 30.24 -17.84
CA MET A 339 -6.57 29.41 -19.01
C MET A 339 -8.09 29.16 -19.14
N ALA A 340 -8.76 28.82 -18.05
CA ALA A 340 -10.20 28.64 -18.03
C ALA A 340 -10.94 29.92 -18.49
N ARG A 341 -10.60 31.08 -17.89
CA ARG A 341 -11.19 32.38 -18.29
C ARG A 341 -10.93 32.75 -19.75
N LYS A 342 -9.81 32.34 -20.30
CA LYS A 342 -9.52 32.56 -21.71
C LYS A 342 -10.43 31.76 -22.65
N LEU A 343 -10.86 30.59 -22.23
CA LEU A 343 -11.70 29.70 -23.03
C LEU A 343 -13.19 30.00 -22.83
N GLU A 344 -13.62 30.27 -21.60
CA GLU A 344 -15.02 30.35 -21.22
C GLU A 344 -15.53 31.79 -21.03
N GLY A 345 -14.62 32.78 -20.93
CA GLY A 345 -14.95 34.17 -20.67
C GLY A 345 -14.45 34.66 -19.32
N LYS A 346 -14.37 36.02 -19.19
CA LYS A 346 -13.72 36.67 -18.05
C LYS A 346 -14.36 36.36 -16.69
N ASP A 347 -15.67 36.11 -16.69
CA ASP A 347 -16.46 35.86 -15.47
C ASP A 347 -16.43 34.41 -15.01
N PHE A 348 -15.76 33.54 -15.76
CA PHE A 348 -15.68 32.13 -15.41
C PHE A 348 -14.94 31.92 -14.08
N LYS A 349 -15.60 31.22 -13.17
CA LYS A 349 -15.04 30.84 -11.88
C LYS A 349 -14.60 29.37 -11.94
N LEU A 350 -13.30 29.17 -11.71
CA LEU A 350 -12.72 27.83 -11.61
C LEU A 350 -13.17 27.16 -10.31
N GLU A 351 -13.82 25.99 -10.41
CA GLU A 351 -14.22 25.18 -9.29
C GLU A 351 -13.34 23.91 -9.20
N PRO A 352 -13.34 23.16 -8.08
CA PRO A 352 -12.52 21.97 -7.93
C PRO A 352 -12.71 20.90 -9.02
N TRP A 353 -13.93 20.69 -9.51
CA TRP A 353 -14.24 19.77 -10.61
C TRP A 353 -13.74 20.22 -11.98
N ASP A 354 -13.28 21.46 -12.09
CA ASP A 354 -12.76 22.02 -13.33
C ASP A 354 -11.23 21.92 -13.42
N LEU A 355 -10.56 21.69 -12.28
CA LEU A 355 -9.11 21.82 -12.17
C LEU A 355 -8.36 20.91 -13.14
N SER A 356 -8.70 19.61 -13.16
CA SER A 356 -8.06 18.63 -14.02
C SER A 356 -8.26 18.94 -15.50
N PHE A 357 -9.47 19.34 -15.88
CA PHE A 357 -9.83 19.67 -17.27
C PHE A 357 -9.02 20.88 -17.78
N TYR A 358 -8.99 21.99 -17.06
CA TYR A 358 -8.24 23.19 -17.52
C TYR A 358 -6.74 23.05 -17.30
N ALA A 359 -6.29 22.29 -16.32
CA ALA A 359 -4.88 21.93 -16.18
C ALA A 359 -4.40 21.13 -17.41
N HIS A 360 -5.20 20.18 -17.88
CA HIS A 360 -4.93 19.45 -19.12
C HIS A 360 -4.83 20.41 -20.34
N LYS A 361 -5.80 21.30 -20.53
CA LYS A 361 -5.75 22.30 -21.62
C LYS A 361 -4.50 23.19 -21.54
N LEU A 362 -4.09 23.58 -20.33
CA LEU A 362 -2.88 24.36 -20.11
C LEU A 362 -1.60 23.56 -20.42
N LYS A 363 -1.55 22.29 -19.96
CA LYS A 363 -0.43 21.37 -20.21
C LYS A 363 -0.24 21.12 -21.70
N LEU A 364 -1.33 20.81 -22.39
CA LEU A 364 -1.33 20.62 -23.84
C LEU A 364 -0.83 21.87 -24.58
N LYS A 365 -1.31 23.05 -24.20
CA LYS A 365 -0.86 24.33 -24.79
C LYS A 365 0.62 24.61 -24.58
N ARG A 366 1.18 24.28 -23.40
CA ARG A 366 2.57 24.60 -23.05
C ARG A 366 3.58 23.63 -23.58
N TYR A 367 3.25 22.35 -23.52
CA TYR A 367 4.19 21.29 -23.76
C TYR A 367 3.83 20.45 -24.97
N ASN A 368 2.64 20.65 -25.53
CA ASN A 368 2.09 19.87 -26.63
C ASN A 368 2.18 18.34 -26.31
N ILE A 369 1.79 17.99 -25.09
CA ILE A 369 1.80 16.62 -24.58
C ILE A 369 0.48 16.31 -23.88
N ASP A 370 -0.01 15.12 -24.15
CA ASP A 370 -1.23 14.54 -23.64
C ASP A 370 -0.96 13.09 -23.23
N ALA A 371 -1.66 12.58 -22.21
CA ALA A 371 -1.54 11.20 -21.79
C ALA A 371 -1.95 10.23 -22.92
N GLU A 372 -2.99 10.58 -23.70
CA GLU A 372 -3.47 9.75 -24.82
C GLU A 372 -2.47 9.68 -25.97
N MET A 373 -1.63 10.69 -26.19
CA MET A 373 -0.52 10.63 -27.16
C MET A 373 0.56 9.61 -26.76
N LEU A 374 0.70 9.34 -25.45
CA LEU A 374 1.70 8.43 -24.89
C LEU A 374 1.17 7.01 -24.73
N ARG A 375 -0.12 6.86 -24.45
CA ARG A 375 -0.77 5.58 -24.18
C ARG A 375 -0.46 4.49 -25.22
N PRO A 376 -0.45 4.75 -26.55
CA PRO A 376 -0.09 3.74 -27.52
C PRO A 376 1.31 3.12 -27.40
N TYR A 377 2.19 3.78 -26.65
CA TYR A 377 3.58 3.32 -26.41
C TYR A 377 3.75 2.57 -25.08
N PHE A 378 2.68 2.52 -24.25
CA PHE A 378 2.73 1.89 -22.93
C PHE A 378 1.76 0.71 -22.84
N GLU A 379 1.90 -0.23 -23.76
CA GLU A 379 1.20 -1.53 -23.67
C GLU A 379 1.69 -2.28 -22.43
N LEU A 380 0.75 -2.75 -21.58
CA LEU A 380 1.08 -3.37 -20.28
C LEU A 380 2.11 -4.49 -20.39
N SER A 381 2.02 -5.37 -21.42
CA SER A 381 2.98 -6.44 -21.63
C SER A 381 4.41 -5.91 -21.84
N LYS A 382 4.55 -4.81 -22.60
CA LYS A 382 5.84 -4.15 -22.83
C LYS A 382 6.34 -3.39 -21.61
N VAL A 383 5.44 -2.80 -20.86
CA VAL A 383 5.77 -2.14 -19.56
C VAL A 383 6.31 -3.17 -18.58
N ILE A 384 5.69 -4.35 -18.47
CA ILE A 384 6.18 -5.47 -17.63
C ILE A 384 7.61 -5.87 -18.07
N GLU A 385 7.82 -6.11 -19.38
CA GLU A 385 9.15 -6.42 -19.91
C GLU A 385 10.16 -5.31 -19.57
N GLY A 386 9.75 -4.04 -19.68
CA GLY A 386 10.58 -2.88 -19.35
C GLY A 386 10.95 -2.81 -17.88
N VAL A 387 10.00 -3.01 -16.98
CA VAL A 387 10.22 -2.99 -15.51
C VAL A 387 11.12 -4.16 -15.08
N PHE A 388 10.90 -5.36 -15.61
CA PHE A 388 11.79 -6.50 -15.38
C PHE A 388 13.18 -6.28 -15.97
N GLY A 389 13.26 -5.69 -17.17
CA GLY A 389 14.52 -5.30 -17.80
C GLY A 389 15.29 -4.24 -17.01
N LEU A 390 14.58 -3.30 -16.35
CA LEU A 390 15.18 -2.33 -15.43
C LEU A 390 15.84 -3.02 -14.23
N ALA A 391 15.12 -3.94 -13.59
CA ALA A 391 15.66 -4.71 -12.49
C ALA A 391 16.86 -5.58 -12.90
N ASN A 392 16.80 -6.17 -14.11
CA ASN A 392 17.92 -6.90 -14.68
C ASN A 392 19.15 -6.00 -14.87
N ARG A 393 18.99 -4.82 -15.47
CA ARG A 393 20.11 -3.87 -15.69
C ARG A 393 20.71 -3.35 -14.41
N LEU A 394 19.89 -3.12 -13.36
CA LEU A 394 20.36 -2.61 -12.06
C LEU A 394 21.01 -3.72 -11.21
N TYR A 395 20.40 -4.88 -11.15
CA TYR A 395 20.70 -5.92 -10.16
C TYR A 395 21.02 -7.29 -10.73
N GLY A 396 20.80 -7.51 -12.04
CA GLY A 396 21.04 -8.79 -12.71
C GLY A 396 19.94 -9.84 -12.55
N ILE A 397 18.83 -9.52 -11.86
CA ILE A 397 17.73 -10.47 -11.62
C ILE A 397 16.91 -10.72 -12.89
N THR A 398 16.31 -11.91 -12.98
CA THR A 398 15.45 -12.32 -14.10
C THR A 398 14.10 -12.83 -13.60
N PHE A 399 13.07 -12.70 -14.45
CA PHE A 399 11.70 -13.12 -14.17
C PHE A 399 11.24 -14.12 -15.20
N GLN A 400 10.67 -15.23 -14.78
CA GLN A 400 10.13 -16.27 -15.64
C GLN A 400 8.70 -16.57 -15.25
N GLU A 401 7.72 -16.33 -16.14
CA GLU A 401 6.32 -16.69 -15.88
C GLU A 401 6.21 -18.21 -15.71
N ASN A 402 5.60 -18.63 -14.59
CA ASN A 402 5.35 -20.04 -14.30
C ASN A 402 3.84 -20.24 -14.05
N LYS A 403 3.17 -20.90 -15.01
CA LYS A 403 1.73 -21.17 -14.98
C LYS A 403 1.34 -22.34 -14.06
N GLU A 404 2.32 -23.08 -13.54
CA GLU A 404 2.08 -24.15 -12.57
C GLU A 404 1.93 -23.60 -11.14
N ILE A 405 2.34 -22.36 -10.92
CA ILE A 405 2.13 -21.67 -9.63
C ILE A 405 0.66 -21.27 -9.52
N PRO A 406 -0.07 -21.77 -8.48
CA PRO A 406 -1.47 -21.42 -8.27
C PRO A 406 -1.67 -19.91 -8.06
N VAL A 407 -2.75 -19.36 -8.63
CA VAL A 407 -3.15 -17.97 -8.49
C VAL A 407 -4.58 -17.87 -7.97
N TYR A 408 -4.88 -16.79 -7.24
CA TYR A 408 -6.20 -16.59 -6.64
C TYR A 408 -7.26 -16.03 -7.60
N HIS A 409 -6.86 -15.52 -8.75
CA HIS A 409 -7.75 -15.02 -9.80
C HIS A 409 -7.12 -15.22 -11.18
N PRO A 410 -7.90 -15.50 -12.26
CA PRO A 410 -7.36 -15.75 -13.60
C PRO A 410 -6.52 -14.61 -14.19
N ASP A 411 -6.77 -13.36 -13.77
CA ASP A 411 -6.03 -12.19 -14.24
C ASP A 411 -4.64 -12.05 -13.57
N VAL A 412 -4.39 -12.80 -12.50
CA VAL A 412 -3.11 -12.76 -11.78
C VAL A 412 -2.07 -13.59 -12.50
N LYS A 413 -0.88 -13.04 -12.64
CA LYS A 413 0.28 -13.76 -13.17
C LYS A 413 1.28 -14.04 -12.07
N ALA A 414 1.91 -15.20 -12.13
CA ALA A 414 2.97 -15.61 -11.21
C ALA A 414 4.29 -15.78 -11.95
N TYR A 415 5.36 -15.28 -11.35
CA TYR A 415 6.71 -15.36 -11.89
C TYR A 415 7.67 -15.94 -10.86
N GLU A 416 8.55 -16.84 -11.31
CA GLU A 416 9.77 -17.18 -10.58
C GLU A 416 10.81 -16.09 -10.82
N VAL A 417 11.47 -15.66 -9.76
CA VAL A 417 12.52 -14.65 -9.81
C VAL A 417 13.86 -15.30 -9.46
N PHE A 418 14.87 -15.05 -10.28
CA PHE A 418 16.22 -15.58 -10.08
C PHE A 418 17.24 -14.46 -9.96
N ASP A 419 18.22 -14.63 -9.07
CA ASP A 419 19.33 -13.69 -8.91
C ASP A 419 20.33 -13.81 -10.07
N LYS A 420 21.30 -12.91 -10.13
CA LYS A 420 22.34 -12.84 -11.18
C LYS A 420 23.17 -14.09 -11.31
N ASP A 421 23.26 -14.92 -10.28
CA ASP A 421 23.98 -16.21 -10.29
C ASP A 421 23.08 -17.39 -10.67
N GLY A 422 21.81 -17.14 -10.98
CA GLY A 422 20.81 -18.14 -11.33
C GLY A 422 20.13 -18.80 -10.13
N SER A 423 20.46 -18.40 -8.90
CA SER A 423 19.77 -18.91 -7.69
C SER A 423 18.33 -18.38 -7.62
N TYR A 424 17.42 -19.21 -7.09
CA TYR A 424 16.03 -18.81 -6.84
C TYR A 424 15.98 -17.68 -5.80
N LEU A 425 15.21 -16.61 -6.09
CA LEU A 425 15.13 -15.42 -5.27
C LEU A 425 13.74 -15.19 -4.67
N ALA A 426 12.67 -15.40 -5.42
CA ALA A 426 11.31 -15.14 -4.96
C ALA A 426 10.25 -15.71 -5.92
N VAL A 427 9.01 -15.85 -5.43
CA VAL A 427 7.82 -15.81 -6.30
C VAL A 427 7.27 -14.39 -6.31
N PHE A 428 6.92 -13.90 -7.48
CA PHE A 428 6.32 -12.59 -7.70
C PHE A 428 4.96 -12.72 -8.38
N TYR A 429 3.91 -12.30 -7.68
CA TYR A 429 2.54 -12.23 -8.22
C TYR A 429 2.25 -10.82 -8.70
N ALA A 430 1.55 -10.71 -9.85
CA ALA A 430 1.15 -9.44 -10.42
C ALA A 430 -0.34 -9.43 -10.77
N ASP A 431 -1.10 -8.58 -10.10
CA ASP A 431 -2.53 -8.40 -10.22
C ASP A 431 -2.86 -6.96 -10.65
N PHE A 432 -3.09 -6.75 -11.95
CA PHE A 432 -3.03 -5.43 -12.55
C PHE A 432 -4.38 -4.69 -12.64
N HIS A 433 -5.52 -5.38 -12.70
CA HIS A 433 -6.76 -4.76 -13.15
C HIS A 433 -7.82 -4.63 -12.06
N PRO A 434 -8.67 -3.58 -12.11
CA PRO A 434 -9.79 -3.43 -11.17
C PRO A 434 -10.85 -4.51 -11.39
N ARG A 435 -11.53 -4.91 -10.32
CA ARG A 435 -12.71 -5.79 -10.31
C ARG A 435 -13.58 -5.54 -9.09
N LYS A 436 -14.77 -6.13 -9.05
CA LYS A 436 -15.80 -5.84 -8.03
C LYS A 436 -15.32 -6.06 -6.60
N GLY A 437 -14.64 -7.17 -6.33
CA GLY A 437 -14.15 -7.52 -4.99
C GLY A 437 -12.78 -6.94 -4.61
N LYS A 438 -12.24 -6.00 -5.40
CA LYS A 438 -10.90 -5.46 -5.21
C LYS A 438 -10.96 -4.01 -4.72
N GLN A 439 -10.21 -3.72 -3.67
CA GLN A 439 -10.05 -2.35 -3.17
C GLN A 439 -9.35 -1.47 -4.20
N GLY A 440 -9.70 -0.16 -4.19
CA GLY A 440 -9.04 0.83 -5.04
C GLY A 440 -7.63 1.16 -4.58
N GLY A 441 -6.83 1.72 -5.50
CA GLY A 441 -5.44 2.06 -5.27
C GLY A 441 -4.48 0.99 -5.78
N ALA A 442 -3.27 1.00 -5.25
CA ALA A 442 -2.24 0.00 -5.51
C ALA A 442 -1.47 -0.28 -4.22
N TRP A 443 -0.96 -1.48 -4.07
CA TRP A 443 -0.15 -1.89 -2.92
C TRP A 443 0.68 -3.13 -3.23
N MET A 444 1.77 -3.28 -2.50
CA MET A 444 2.55 -4.50 -2.40
C MET A 444 2.19 -5.25 -1.12
N THR A 445 2.16 -6.56 -1.17
CA THR A 445 2.01 -7.43 -0.01
C THR A 445 2.87 -8.69 -0.15
N GLU A 446 3.01 -9.44 0.92
CA GLU A 446 3.69 -10.73 0.94
C GLU A 446 2.72 -11.81 1.41
N TYR A 447 2.74 -12.98 0.76
CA TYR A 447 2.12 -14.21 1.26
C TYR A 447 3.07 -15.00 2.16
N GLN A 448 4.37 -14.71 2.05
CA GLN A 448 5.46 -15.22 2.87
C GLN A 448 6.60 -14.22 2.82
N GLY A 449 7.19 -13.88 3.97
CA GLY A 449 8.42 -13.12 4.06
C GLY A 449 9.67 -14.00 3.83
N GLN A 450 10.87 -13.41 3.93
CA GLN A 450 12.13 -14.15 3.82
C GLN A 450 12.70 -14.39 5.22
N TRP A 451 13.28 -15.57 5.46
CA TRP A 451 14.07 -15.86 6.67
C TRP A 451 15.13 -16.92 6.41
N ILE A 452 16.06 -17.07 7.34
CA ILE A 452 17.06 -18.13 7.35
C ILE A 452 16.83 -18.99 8.59
N ASP A 453 16.55 -20.28 8.39
CA ASP A 453 16.29 -21.21 9.47
C ASP A 453 17.57 -21.60 10.24
N ARG A 454 17.42 -22.45 11.29
CA ARG A 454 18.56 -22.92 12.10
C ARG A 454 19.48 -23.87 11.35
N GLN A 455 19.02 -24.50 10.27
CA GLN A 455 19.78 -25.35 9.37
C GLN A 455 20.61 -24.53 8.37
N GLY A 456 20.33 -23.23 8.26
CA GLY A 456 20.96 -22.30 7.33
C GLY A 456 20.28 -22.27 5.96
N GLU A 457 19.08 -22.86 5.83
CA GLU A 457 18.27 -22.76 4.63
C GLU A 457 17.62 -21.38 4.55
N ASN A 458 17.70 -20.75 3.37
CA ASN A 458 17.17 -19.44 3.12
C ASN A 458 15.80 -19.56 2.42
N HIS A 459 14.74 -19.45 3.20
CA HIS A 459 13.35 -19.47 2.72
C HIS A 459 13.03 -18.15 2.04
N ARG A 460 12.65 -18.24 0.77
CA ARG A 460 12.49 -17.05 -0.06
C ARG A 460 11.05 -16.52 -0.07
N PRO A 461 10.88 -15.20 -0.27
CA PRO A 461 9.58 -14.55 -0.12
C PRO A 461 8.64 -14.81 -1.30
N HIS A 462 7.34 -14.75 -1.02
CA HIS A 462 6.27 -14.72 -2.02
C HIS A 462 5.62 -13.34 -2.00
N VAL A 463 5.98 -12.53 -2.98
CA VAL A 463 5.61 -11.11 -3.07
C VAL A 463 4.47 -10.92 -4.06
N SER A 464 3.54 -10.05 -3.77
CA SER A 464 2.43 -9.71 -4.66
C SER A 464 2.29 -8.19 -4.82
N VAL A 465 2.09 -7.73 -6.05
CA VAL A 465 1.60 -6.39 -6.34
C VAL A 465 0.16 -6.45 -6.79
N VAL A 466 -0.67 -5.60 -6.19
CA VAL A 466 -2.10 -5.49 -6.51
C VAL A 466 -2.39 -4.06 -6.94
N MET A 467 -2.92 -3.90 -8.16
CA MET A 467 -3.12 -2.61 -8.79
C MET A 467 -4.49 -2.51 -9.46
N ASN A 468 -4.85 -1.32 -9.88
CA ASN A 468 -6.09 -1.01 -10.57
C ASN A 468 -5.78 -0.23 -11.86
N LEU A 469 -5.00 -0.85 -12.76
CA LEU A 469 -4.59 -0.24 -14.03
C LEU A 469 -5.66 -0.44 -15.11
N THR A 470 -5.58 0.39 -16.15
CA THR A 470 -6.47 0.31 -17.33
C THR A 470 -6.55 -1.10 -17.88
N LYS A 471 -7.79 -1.64 -18.03
CA LYS A 471 -8.07 -2.95 -18.61
C LYS A 471 -7.87 -2.97 -20.13
N PRO A 472 -7.61 -4.14 -20.73
CA PRO A 472 -7.76 -4.31 -22.18
C PRO A 472 -9.24 -4.21 -22.55
N THR A 473 -9.51 -3.87 -23.83
CA THR A 473 -10.84 -3.95 -24.45
C THR A 473 -10.86 -5.07 -25.47
N GLU A 474 -12.02 -5.31 -26.11
CA GLU A 474 -12.11 -6.30 -27.20
C GLU A 474 -11.22 -5.93 -28.41
N GLU A 475 -10.96 -4.64 -28.60
CA GLU A 475 -10.23 -4.10 -29.77
C GLU A 475 -8.79 -3.72 -29.46
N LYS A 476 -8.45 -3.46 -28.20
CA LYS A 476 -7.13 -2.93 -27.79
C LYS A 476 -6.57 -3.66 -26.58
N PRO A 477 -5.25 -3.90 -26.54
CA PRO A 477 -4.58 -4.37 -25.35
C PRO A 477 -4.68 -3.32 -24.21
N ALA A 478 -4.28 -3.68 -23.01
CA ALA A 478 -4.18 -2.72 -21.90
C ALA A 478 -3.10 -1.67 -22.22
N LEU A 479 -3.52 -0.45 -22.50
CA LEU A 479 -2.66 0.69 -22.81
C LEU A 479 -2.65 1.65 -21.63
N LEU A 480 -1.50 1.80 -20.98
CA LEU A 480 -1.35 2.55 -19.75
C LEU A 480 -1.07 4.04 -20.01
N THR A 481 -1.37 4.86 -19.02
CA THR A 481 -0.82 6.22 -18.92
C THR A 481 0.57 6.19 -18.31
N LEU A 482 1.33 7.27 -18.45
CA LEU A 482 2.63 7.40 -17.78
C LEU A 482 2.49 7.32 -16.23
N GLY A 483 1.39 7.88 -15.67
CA GLY A 483 1.12 7.78 -14.24
C GLY A 483 0.87 6.33 -13.78
N GLU A 484 0.22 5.50 -14.60
CA GLU A 484 0.06 4.07 -14.30
C GLU A 484 1.40 3.32 -14.38
N VAL A 485 2.30 3.71 -15.28
CA VAL A 485 3.68 3.18 -15.31
C VAL A 485 4.45 3.58 -14.05
N GLU A 486 4.30 4.84 -13.58
CA GLU A 486 4.88 5.31 -12.31
C GLU A 486 4.33 4.50 -11.12
N THR A 487 3.01 4.24 -11.07
CA THR A 487 2.40 3.40 -10.04
C THR A 487 3.00 1.99 -10.04
N PHE A 488 3.15 1.38 -11.20
CA PHE A 488 3.77 0.04 -11.27
C PHE A 488 5.23 0.07 -10.78
N LEU A 489 6.01 1.07 -11.16
CA LEU A 489 7.38 1.24 -10.65
C LEU A 489 7.41 1.42 -9.13
N HIS A 490 6.46 2.16 -8.57
CA HIS A 490 6.30 2.34 -7.13
C HIS A 490 6.12 1.00 -6.42
N GLU A 491 5.09 0.23 -6.79
CA GLU A 491 4.81 -1.07 -6.17
C GLU A 491 5.93 -2.08 -6.42
N PHE A 492 6.58 -1.97 -7.57
CA PHE A 492 7.76 -2.77 -7.87
C PHE A 492 8.97 -2.41 -6.99
N GLY A 493 9.10 -1.16 -6.59
CA GLY A 493 10.10 -0.73 -5.60
C GLY A 493 9.93 -1.40 -4.25
N HIS A 494 8.69 -1.49 -3.75
CA HIS A 494 8.36 -2.29 -2.57
C HIS A 494 8.65 -3.77 -2.79
N SER A 495 8.33 -4.28 -3.98
CA SER A 495 8.58 -5.68 -4.33
C SER A 495 10.06 -6.02 -4.32
N LEU A 496 10.92 -5.13 -4.85
CA LEU A 496 12.37 -5.30 -4.75
C LEU A 496 12.85 -5.32 -3.29
N HIS A 497 12.24 -4.50 -2.43
CA HIS A 497 12.55 -4.49 -1.00
C HIS A 497 12.21 -5.84 -0.34
N GLY A 498 11.07 -6.45 -0.68
CA GLY A 498 10.69 -7.80 -0.24
C GLY A 498 11.58 -8.88 -0.85
N MET A 499 11.72 -8.90 -2.18
CA MET A 499 12.45 -9.94 -2.89
C MET A 499 13.95 -10.00 -2.57
N PHE A 500 14.59 -8.86 -2.31
CA PHE A 500 16.02 -8.81 -1.95
C PHE A 500 16.29 -9.04 -0.48
N ALA A 501 15.28 -9.18 0.36
CA ALA A 501 15.46 -9.44 1.78
C ALA A 501 16.47 -10.58 2.01
N ASN A 502 17.40 -10.35 2.93
CA ASN A 502 18.42 -11.32 3.33
C ASN A 502 18.71 -11.12 4.80
N THR A 503 17.78 -11.54 5.62
CA THR A 503 17.77 -11.42 7.08
C THR A 503 17.63 -12.80 7.70
N ARG A 504 18.07 -12.98 8.93
CA ARG A 504 17.86 -14.21 9.66
C ARG A 504 16.41 -14.38 10.11
N PHE A 505 15.76 -13.28 10.49
CA PHE A 505 14.43 -13.29 11.08
C PHE A 505 13.41 -12.68 10.12
N GLU A 506 12.29 -13.38 9.88
CA GLU A 506 11.23 -12.89 9.00
C GLU A 506 10.62 -11.58 9.50
N SER A 507 10.44 -11.40 10.81
CA SER A 507 9.93 -10.17 11.41
C SER A 507 10.79 -8.92 11.18
N LEU A 508 12.02 -9.11 10.68
CA LEU A 508 12.93 -8.04 10.27
C LEU A 508 13.13 -7.96 8.75
N SER A 509 12.49 -8.83 7.96
CA SER A 509 12.76 -8.92 6.53
C SER A 509 11.98 -7.89 5.71
N GLY A 510 12.48 -7.61 4.51
CA GLY A 510 11.77 -6.86 3.47
C GLY A 510 11.24 -5.51 3.95
N THR A 511 9.95 -5.33 3.83
CA THR A 511 9.25 -4.09 4.17
C THR A 511 8.97 -3.92 5.68
N ASN A 512 9.43 -4.86 6.54
CA ASN A 512 9.33 -4.77 8.00
C ASN A 512 10.33 -3.75 8.58
N VAL A 513 10.23 -2.52 8.15
CA VAL A 513 11.06 -1.37 8.52
C VAL A 513 10.25 -0.32 9.27
N TRP A 514 10.91 0.73 9.77
CA TRP A 514 10.19 1.87 10.30
C TRP A 514 9.34 2.53 9.22
N TRP A 515 8.11 2.86 9.56
CA TRP A 515 7.07 3.26 8.62
C TRP A 515 7.41 4.48 7.74
N ASP A 516 8.17 5.42 8.26
CA ASP A 516 8.63 6.58 7.50
C ASP A 516 9.90 6.33 6.65
N PHE A 517 10.32 5.05 6.57
CA PHE A 517 11.37 4.59 5.68
C PHE A 517 10.83 3.70 4.55
N VAL A 518 9.68 3.07 4.75
CA VAL A 518 9.13 2.05 3.85
C VAL A 518 8.93 2.54 2.42
N GLU A 519 8.61 3.83 2.24
CA GLU A 519 8.37 4.42 0.92
C GLU A 519 9.66 4.84 0.17
N LEU A 520 10.84 4.68 0.77
CA LEU A 520 12.08 5.01 0.07
C LEU A 520 12.31 4.15 -1.18
N PRO A 521 12.22 2.80 -1.14
CA PRO A 521 12.42 1.98 -2.33
C PRO A 521 11.37 2.20 -3.42
N SER A 522 10.11 2.40 -3.04
CA SER A 522 9.00 2.62 -3.97
C SER A 522 9.14 3.95 -4.72
N GLN A 523 9.26 5.06 -4.00
CA GLN A 523 9.43 6.38 -4.59
C GLN A 523 10.76 6.54 -5.36
N PHE A 524 11.80 5.81 -4.94
CA PHE A 524 13.05 5.75 -5.69
C PHE A 524 12.84 5.19 -7.09
N MET A 525 12.06 4.13 -7.26
CA MET A 525 11.81 3.52 -8.57
C MET A 525 10.96 4.41 -9.49
N GLU A 526 10.06 5.24 -8.98
CA GLU A 526 9.28 6.19 -9.78
C GLU A 526 10.15 7.11 -10.64
N ASN A 527 11.34 7.47 -10.15
CA ASN A 527 12.25 8.36 -10.88
C ASN A 527 12.64 7.85 -12.27
N PHE A 528 12.63 6.53 -12.48
CA PHE A 528 12.98 5.93 -13.77
C PHE A 528 11.92 6.16 -14.84
N ALA A 529 10.65 6.38 -14.49
CA ALA A 529 9.53 6.51 -15.42
C ALA A 529 9.73 7.56 -16.53
N ILE A 530 10.53 8.59 -16.27
CA ILE A 530 10.81 9.68 -17.21
C ILE A 530 12.25 9.66 -17.75
N GLU A 531 13.05 8.66 -17.37
CA GLU A 531 14.43 8.56 -17.86
C GLU A 531 14.45 8.02 -19.30
N LYS A 532 15.03 8.78 -20.21
CA LYS A 532 15.09 8.45 -21.64
C LYS A 532 15.67 7.06 -21.89
N GLU A 533 16.74 6.71 -21.17
CA GLU A 533 17.43 5.43 -21.32
C GLU A 533 16.54 4.25 -20.90
N PHE A 534 15.64 4.45 -19.95
CA PHE A 534 14.66 3.45 -19.53
C PHE A 534 13.49 3.39 -20.53
N LEU A 535 12.87 4.53 -20.86
CA LEU A 535 11.75 4.58 -21.82
C LEU A 535 12.08 3.91 -23.15
N ARG A 536 13.30 4.05 -23.64
CA ARG A 536 13.74 3.41 -24.89
C ARG A 536 13.81 1.89 -24.85
N THR A 537 13.75 1.27 -23.69
CA THR A 537 13.82 -0.19 -23.56
C THR A 537 12.48 -0.88 -23.83
N PHE A 538 11.36 -0.19 -23.63
CA PHE A 538 10.02 -0.82 -23.69
C PHE A 538 8.94 0.04 -24.37
N ALA A 539 9.12 1.35 -24.47
CA ALA A 539 8.09 2.24 -25.00
C ALA A 539 8.05 2.19 -26.53
N PHE A 540 7.31 1.21 -27.07
CA PHE A 540 7.09 0.98 -28.49
C PHE A 540 5.60 1.05 -28.80
N HIS A 541 5.24 1.65 -29.94
CA HIS A 541 3.85 1.76 -30.36
C HIS A 541 3.25 0.37 -30.60
N TYR A 542 2.13 0.06 -29.94
CA TYR A 542 1.55 -1.29 -29.90
C TYR A 542 1.16 -1.87 -31.26
N GLN A 543 0.85 -1.02 -32.27
CA GLN A 543 0.49 -1.46 -33.62
C GLN A 543 1.68 -1.44 -34.60
N THR A 544 2.51 -0.37 -34.56
CA THR A 544 3.57 -0.17 -35.55
C THR A 544 4.92 -0.70 -35.09
N GLY A 545 5.10 -0.92 -33.79
CA GLY A 545 6.39 -1.30 -33.20
C GLY A 545 7.44 -0.16 -33.22
N GLU A 546 7.08 1.05 -33.64
CA GLU A 546 7.99 2.19 -33.61
C GLU A 546 8.27 2.66 -32.16
N PRO A 547 9.53 3.02 -31.86
CA PRO A 547 9.87 3.51 -30.54
C PRO A 547 9.22 4.87 -30.26
N LEU A 548 8.97 5.15 -28.96
CA LEU A 548 8.52 6.47 -28.52
C LEU A 548 9.46 7.56 -29.03
N PRO A 549 8.96 8.53 -29.82
CA PRO A 549 9.79 9.56 -30.45
C PRO A 549 10.56 10.40 -29.41
N ASP A 550 11.81 10.70 -29.70
CA ASP A 550 12.66 11.54 -28.83
C ASP A 550 12.05 12.91 -28.52
N GLU A 551 11.24 13.44 -29.43
CA GLU A 551 10.50 14.68 -29.19
C GLU A 551 9.46 14.53 -28.09
N LEU A 552 8.73 13.41 -28.07
CA LEU A 552 7.77 13.12 -26.99
C LEU A 552 8.50 12.89 -25.65
N ILE A 553 9.64 12.19 -25.65
CA ILE A 553 10.47 12.03 -24.45
C ILE A 553 10.92 13.41 -23.92
N ARG A 554 11.39 14.31 -24.77
CA ARG A 554 11.74 15.67 -24.36
C ARG A 554 10.56 16.43 -23.77
N ARG A 555 9.35 16.25 -24.31
CA ARG A 555 8.12 16.88 -23.79
C ARG A 555 7.73 16.29 -22.42
N ILE A 556 7.85 14.97 -22.23
CA ILE A 556 7.68 14.32 -20.92
C ILE A 556 8.59 15.00 -19.89
N VAL A 557 9.89 15.03 -20.16
CA VAL A 557 10.89 15.62 -19.24
C VAL A 557 10.63 17.08 -18.96
N ARG A 558 10.26 17.88 -19.96
CA ARG A 558 9.93 19.31 -19.79
C ARG A 558 8.67 19.54 -18.96
N SER A 559 7.69 18.65 -19.08
CA SER A 559 6.41 18.75 -18.37
C SER A 559 6.41 18.10 -16.98
N ARG A 560 7.52 17.44 -16.58
CA ARG A 560 7.59 16.69 -15.30
C ARG A 560 7.19 17.50 -14.07
N ASN A 561 7.55 18.79 -14.06
CA ASN A 561 7.26 19.69 -12.95
C ASN A 561 5.97 20.50 -13.13
N PHE A 562 5.12 20.12 -14.11
CA PHE A 562 3.82 20.75 -14.29
C PHE A 562 2.90 20.44 -13.11
N ASN A 563 2.41 21.45 -12.41
CA ASN A 563 1.59 21.34 -11.19
C ASN A 563 2.26 20.58 -10.02
N VAL A 564 3.58 20.44 -10.01
CA VAL A 564 4.31 19.73 -8.96
C VAL A 564 4.12 20.38 -7.59
N ALA A 565 4.00 21.71 -7.54
CA ALA A 565 3.79 22.41 -6.28
C ALA A 565 2.36 22.25 -5.75
N TYR A 566 1.37 22.23 -6.64
CA TYR A 566 -0.01 21.90 -6.26
C TYR A 566 -0.11 20.46 -5.71
N ALA A 567 0.49 19.50 -6.41
CA ALA A 567 0.52 18.11 -5.96
C ALA A 567 1.22 17.97 -4.59
N CYS A 568 2.36 18.64 -4.39
CA CYS A 568 3.03 18.66 -3.09
C CYS A 568 2.13 19.24 -1.99
N MET A 569 1.46 20.37 -2.24
CA MET A 569 0.54 20.96 -1.27
C MET A 569 -0.63 20.05 -0.93
N ARG A 570 -1.11 19.26 -1.89
CA ARG A 570 -2.16 18.24 -1.64
C ARG A 570 -1.66 17.17 -0.67
N GLN A 571 -0.48 16.63 -0.88
CA GLN A 571 0.13 15.63 0.02
C GLN A 571 0.42 16.20 1.42
N VAL A 572 0.93 17.43 1.48
CA VAL A 572 1.16 18.14 2.75
C VAL A 572 -0.15 18.40 3.49
N SER A 573 -1.26 18.67 2.79
CA SER A 573 -2.57 18.84 3.43
C SER A 573 -3.03 17.57 4.13
N TYR A 574 -2.83 16.41 3.52
CA TYR A 574 -3.12 15.12 4.15
C TYR A 574 -2.27 14.87 5.40
N GLY A 575 -0.97 15.15 5.34
CA GLY A 575 -0.09 15.05 6.50
C GLY A 575 -0.47 16.01 7.64
N LEU A 576 -0.91 17.23 7.32
CA LEU A 576 -1.39 18.19 8.32
C LEU A 576 -2.71 17.74 8.96
N LEU A 577 -3.63 17.17 8.18
CA LEU A 577 -4.90 16.64 8.66
C LEU A 577 -4.67 15.45 9.61
N ASP A 578 -3.86 14.50 9.21
CA ASP A 578 -3.45 13.35 10.00
C ASP A 578 -2.86 13.80 11.35
N MET A 579 -1.85 14.65 11.32
CA MET A 579 -1.21 15.15 12.53
C MET A 579 -2.16 15.99 13.40
N ALA A 580 -3.11 16.71 12.81
CA ALA A 580 -4.09 17.49 13.57
C ALA A 580 -5.02 16.59 14.41
N TYR A 581 -5.46 15.44 13.88
CA TYR A 581 -6.23 14.47 14.64
C TYR A 581 -5.41 13.88 15.79
N TYR A 582 -4.21 13.41 15.51
CA TYR A 582 -3.44 12.56 16.43
C TYR A 582 -2.50 13.30 17.38
N THR A 583 -2.42 14.63 17.29
CA THR A 583 -1.78 15.49 18.30
C THR A 583 -2.77 16.10 19.30
N LYS A 584 -4.08 15.79 19.19
CA LYS A 584 -5.08 16.20 20.19
C LYS A 584 -4.90 15.44 21.50
N LYS A 585 -4.97 16.16 22.62
CA LYS A 585 -4.94 15.61 23.99
C LYS A 585 -6.35 15.34 24.51
N GLU A 586 -7.28 16.22 24.15
CA GLU A 586 -8.68 16.16 24.55
C GLU A 586 -9.47 15.24 23.60
N ALA A 587 -10.61 14.77 24.07
CA ALA A 587 -11.52 13.98 23.25
C ALA A 587 -11.93 14.77 22.00
N PHE A 588 -11.99 14.08 20.89
CA PHE A 588 -12.45 14.64 19.61
C PHE A 588 -13.99 14.63 19.60
N THR A 589 -14.57 15.80 19.68
CA THR A 589 -16.02 16.03 19.65
C THR A 589 -16.43 17.01 18.56
N ASP A 590 -15.46 17.52 17.80
CA ASP A 590 -15.68 18.50 16.75
C ASP A 590 -16.51 17.90 15.60
N ASP A 591 -17.14 18.76 14.81
CA ASP A 591 -17.66 18.39 13.51
C ASP A 591 -16.48 18.04 12.57
N ILE A 592 -16.54 16.86 11.93
CA ILE A 592 -15.42 16.35 11.09
C ILE A 592 -15.14 17.28 9.90
N LEU A 593 -16.17 17.76 9.21
CA LEU A 593 -16.01 18.61 8.03
C LEU A 593 -15.39 19.96 8.40
N ALA A 594 -15.88 20.57 9.46
CA ALA A 594 -15.34 21.84 9.95
C ALA A 594 -13.91 21.69 10.47
N PHE A 595 -13.61 20.60 11.17
CA PHE A 595 -12.26 20.30 11.66
C PHE A 595 -11.28 20.09 10.51
N GLU A 596 -11.62 19.24 9.53
CA GLU A 596 -10.81 18.98 8.36
C GLU A 596 -10.46 20.26 7.63
N LYS A 597 -11.46 21.09 7.31
CA LYS A 597 -11.28 22.39 6.66
C LYS A 597 -10.27 23.29 7.39
N LYS A 598 -10.31 23.30 8.71
CA LYS A 598 -9.38 24.07 9.54
C LYS A 598 -7.98 23.47 9.58
N ALA A 599 -7.90 22.13 9.74
CA ALA A 599 -6.65 21.40 9.96
C ALA A 599 -5.67 21.56 8.78
N TRP A 600 -6.14 21.49 7.57
CA TRP A 600 -5.30 21.57 6.37
C TRP A 600 -5.29 22.93 5.66
N ALA A 601 -6.02 23.94 6.18
CA ALA A 601 -6.15 25.27 5.55
C ALA A 601 -4.81 25.91 5.17
N LYS A 602 -3.76 25.64 5.96
CA LYS A 602 -2.42 26.17 5.72
C LYS A 602 -1.82 25.69 4.38
N ALA A 603 -2.11 24.46 3.95
CA ALA A 603 -1.63 23.88 2.70
C ALA A 603 -2.59 24.13 1.52
N MET A 604 -3.87 24.36 1.78
CA MET A 604 -4.87 24.51 0.73
C MET A 604 -4.60 25.72 -0.17
N VAL A 605 -4.73 25.51 -1.47
CA VAL A 605 -4.59 26.53 -2.54
C VAL A 605 -5.85 26.63 -3.41
N MET A 606 -6.75 25.66 -3.29
CA MET A 606 -8.12 25.68 -3.82
C MET A 606 -9.11 25.62 -2.65
N PRO A 607 -10.28 26.25 -2.72
CA PRO A 607 -11.28 26.13 -1.67
C PRO A 607 -11.84 24.69 -1.61
N GLN A 608 -12.02 24.17 -0.39
CA GLN A 608 -12.78 22.97 -0.16
C GLN A 608 -14.28 23.24 -0.32
N LEU A 609 -14.99 22.40 -1.02
CA LEU A 609 -16.44 22.49 -1.14
C LEU A 609 -17.11 22.09 0.20
N PRO A 610 -18.25 22.74 0.55
CA PRO A 610 -18.89 22.56 1.86
C PRO A 610 -19.21 21.11 2.22
N ASP A 611 -19.66 20.32 1.25
CA ASP A 611 -20.20 18.99 1.46
C ASP A 611 -19.17 17.87 1.18
N THR A 612 -17.90 18.21 0.92
CA THR A 612 -16.86 17.22 0.66
C THR A 612 -16.03 16.93 1.91
N CYS A 613 -15.69 15.67 2.10
CA CYS A 613 -14.91 15.21 3.25
C CYS A 613 -13.90 14.12 2.85
N MET A 614 -12.61 14.39 3.09
CA MET A 614 -11.57 13.40 2.89
C MET A 614 -11.47 12.40 4.04
N THR A 615 -11.74 12.83 5.26
CA THR A 615 -11.57 12.03 6.47
C THR A 615 -12.33 10.70 6.42
N VAL A 616 -13.57 10.70 5.93
CA VAL A 616 -14.45 9.53 5.88
C VAL A 616 -14.07 8.50 4.80
N GLN A 617 -13.17 8.87 3.91
CA GLN A 617 -12.60 7.99 2.88
C GLN A 617 -11.08 7.86 2.99
N PHE A 618 -10.49 8.41 4.07
CA PHE A 618 -9.05 8.40 4.27
C PHE A 618 -8.57 7.08 4.89
N SER A 619 -8.66 6.01 4.11
CA SER A 619 -8.31 4.65 4.53
C SER A 619 -6.90 4.55 5.13
N HIS A 620 -5.91 5.26 4.57
CA HIS A 620 -4.54 5.28 5.07
C HIS A 620 -4.45 5.50 6.58
N ILE A 621 -5.14 6.54 7.10
CA ILE A 621 -5.06 6.91 8.51
C ILE A 621 -6.16 6.27 9.37
N MET A 622 -7.24 5.77 8.79
CA MET A 622 -8.34 5.15 9.55
C MET A 622 -8.18 3.63 9.66
N ALA A 623 -7.81 2.94 8.59
CA ALA A 623 -7.69 1.49 8.51
C ALA A 623 -6.29 0.99 8.11
N GLY A 624 -5.52 1.76 7.35
CA GLY A 624 -4.29 1.33 6.69
C GLY A 624 -2.99 1.48 7.50
N GLY A 625 -3.03 1.82 8.79
CA GLY A 625 -1.82 1.88 9.64
C GLY A 625 -1.02 3.20 9.56
N TYR A 626 -1.41 4.18 8.73
CA TYR A 626 -0.75 5.48 8.59
C TYR A 626 -1.21 6.55 9.61
N ALA A 627 -1.95 6.19 10.64
CA ALA A 627 -2.35 7.14 11.68
C ALA A 627 -1.13 7.77 12.37
N ALA A 628 -1.07 9.10 12.41
CA ALA A 628 0.11 9.90 12.77
C ALA A 628 1.36 9.55 11.94
N GLY A 629 1.18 9.10 10.69
CA GLY A 629 2.22 8.57 9.83
C GLY A 629 2.13 8.98 8.36
N TYR A 630 1.10 9.71 7.92
CA TYR A 630 0.96 10.09 6.51
C TYR A 630 2.08 11.01 6.00
N TYR A 631 2.72 11.76 6.87
CA TYR A 631 3.90 12.56 6.55
C TYR A 631 5.04 11.73 5.94
N SER A 632 5.05 10.41 6.17
CA SER A 632 6.09 9.49 5.72
C SER A 632 6.31 9.51 4.21
N TYR A 633 5.25 9.73 3.40
CA TYR A 633 5.39 9.92 1.96
C TYR A 633 6.29 11.11 1.60
N LYS A 634 6.13 12.23 2.29
CA LYS A 634 7.00 13.41 2.04
C LYS A 634 8.36 13.28 2.72
N TRP A 635 8.44 12.55 3.81
CA TRP A 635 9.71 12.20 4.44
C TRP A 635 10.54 11.31 3.53
N ALA A 636 9.95 10.24 3.01
CA ALA A 636 10.63 9.32 2.11
C ALA A 636 10.96 9.95 0.75
N GLU A 637 10.15 10.90 0.26
CA GLU A 637 10.44 11.65 -0.96
C GLU A 637 11.69 12.54 -0.82
N VAL A 638 12.00 13.01 0.38
CA VAL A 638 13.28 13.69 0.66
C VAL A 638 14.44 12.70 0.56
N LEU A 639 14.27 11.49 1.13
CA LEU A 639 15.28 10.42 1.07
C LEU A 639 15.51 9.95 -0.38
N ASP A 640 14.42 9.70 -1.11
CA ASP A 640 14.44 9.25 -2.50
C ASP A 640 15.12 10.26 -3.43
N ALA A 641 14.75 11.52 -3.37
CA ALA A 641 15.35 12.56 -4.21
C ALA A 641 16.86 12.68 -3.98
N ASP A 642 17.30 12.58 -2.73
CA ASP A 642 18.71 12.61 -2.38
C ASP A 642 19.44 11.31 -2.82
N ALA A 643 18.84 10.13 -2.61
CA ALA A 643 19.37 8.85 -3.04
C ALA A 643 19.51 8.77 -4.58
N PHE A 644 18.44 9.16 -5.32
CA PHE A 644 18.48 9.15 -6.78
C PHE A 644 19.48 10.15 -7.36
N SER A 645 19.80 11.23 -6.63
CA SER A 645 20.84 12.18 -7.02
C SER A 645 22.23 11.52 -7.18
N VAL A 646 22.50 10.44 -6.42
CA VAL A 646 23.72 9.63 -6.55
C VAL A 646 23.76 8.91 -7.89
N PHE A 647 22.62 8.29 -8.27
CA PHE A 647 22.48 7.62 -9.57
C PHE A 647 22.59 8.62 -10.73
N LYS A 648 21.98 9.80 -10.60
CA LYS A 648 22.13 10.85 -11.65
C LYS A 648 23.57 11.32 -11.81
N LYS A 649 24.37 11.33 -10.75
CA LYS A 649 25.77 11.74 -10.79
C LYS A 649 26.68 10.67 -11.40
N HIS A 650 26.42 9.40 -11.14
CA HIS A 650 27.31 8.28 -11.53
C HIS A 650 26.80 7.48 -12.73
N GLY A 651 25.59 7.80 -13.24
CA GLY A 651 24.85 7.07 -14.28
C GLY A 651 23.74 6.23 -13.67
N ILE A 652 22.51 6.37 -14.24
CA ILE A 652 21.29 5.74 -13.67
C ILE A 652 21.33 4.21 -13.69
N PHE A 653 22.21 3.60 -14.49
CA PHE A 653 22.44 2.15 -14.55
C PHE A 653 23.82 1.76 -14.02
N ASN A 654 24.44 2.58 -13.18
CA ASN A 654 25.71 2.24 -12.58
C ASN A 654 25.52 1.07 -11.59
N GLN A 655 26.05 -0.09 -11.95
CA GLN A 655 25.86 -1.32 -11.18
C GLN A 655 26.51 -1.27 -9.79
N GLN A 656 27.60 -0.52 -9.60
CA GLN A 656 28.23 -0.38 -8.27
C GLN A 656 27.32 0.43 -7.33
N VAL A 657 26.70 1.50 -7.83
CA VAL A 657 25.75 2.29 -7.05
C VAL A 657 24.49 1.47 -6.77
N ALA A 658 23.97 0.75 -7.77
CA ALA A 658 22.82 -0.13 -7.62
C ALA A 658 23.08 -1.25 -6.61
N GLN A 659 24.25 -1.91 -6.68
CA GLN A 659 24.64 -2.94 -5.73
C GLN A 659 24.77 -2.35 -4.31
N SER A 660 25.36 -1.17 -4.15
CA SER A 660 25.43 -0.48 -2.86
C SER A 660 24.05 -0.16 -2.28
N PHE A 661 23.07 0.22 -3.14
CA PHE A 661 21.69 0.45 -2.73
C PHE A 661 21.01 -0.87 -2.31
N ARG A 662 21.21 -1.94 -3.08
CA ARG A 662 20.74 -3.29 -2.72
C ARG A 662 21.31 -3.74 -1.38
N ASP A 663 22.63 -3.66 -1.20
CA ASP A 663 23.33 -4.21 -0.02
C ASP A 663 23.05 -3.44 1.27
N ASN A 664 22.83 -2.12 1.19
CA ASN A 664 22.67 -1.27 2.37
C ASN A 664 21.19 -0.92 2.66
N ILE A 665 20.30 -0.99 1.67
CA ILE A 665 18.89 -0.63 1.81
C ILE A 665 17.99 -1.84 1.58
N LEU A 666 17.94 -2.37 0.33
CA LEU A 666 16.93 -3.33 -0.08
C LEU A 666 17.05 -4.69 0.61
N SER A 667 18.27 -5.15 0.94
CA SER A 667 18.50 -6.46 1.55
C SER A 667 18.45 -6.47 3.08
N LYS A 668 18.37 -5.29 3.71
CA LYS A 668 18.57 -5.17 5.15
C LYS A 668 17.30 -5.18 5.98
N GLY A 669 16.16 -4.88 5.37
CA GLY A 669 14.91 -4.81 6.13
C GLY A 669 15.07 -3.96 7.40
N GLY A 670 14.51 -4.44 8.50
CA GLY A 670 14.55 -3.80 9.83
C GLY A 670 15.72 -4.22 10.72
N THR A 671 16.79 -4.80 10.19
CA THR A 671 17.92 -5.34 10.96
C THR A 671 18.74 -4.28 11.70
N GLU A 672 18.70 -3.03 11.23
CA GLU A 672 19.41 -1.89 11.82
C GLU A 672 18.55 -0.62 11.76
N ASN A 673 18.98 0.43 12.46
CA ASN A 673 18.32 1.74 12.38
C ASN A 673 18.33 2.26 10.93
N PRO A 674 17.18 2.66 10.36
CA PRO A 674 17.09 3.08 8.96
C PRO A 674 18.02 4.23 8.58
N MET A 675 18.27 5.19 9.49
CA MET A 675 19.20 6.29 9.24
C MET A 675 20.64 5.78 9.10
N THR A 676 21.03 4.76 9.86
CA THR A 676 22.35 4.13 9.74
C THR A 676 22.52 3.46 8.39
N LEU A 677 21.50 2.71 7.94
CA LEU A 677 21.50 2.08 6.63
C LEU A 677 21.58 3.13 5.51
N TYR A 678 20.78 4.18 5.62
CA TYR A 678 20.78 5.29 4.66
C TYR A 678 22.12 6.00 4.57
N GLN A 679 22.71 6.36 5.72
CA GLN A 679 24.03 7.02 5.76
C GLN A 679 25.15 6.13 5.20
N ARG A 680 25.07 4.82 5.37
CA ARG A 680 26.02 3.85 4.80
C ARG A 680 25.98 3.86 3.27
N PHE A 681 24.80 3.97 2.68
CA PHE A 681 24.64 4.12 1.23
C PHE A 681 25.02 5.53 0.76
N ARG A 682 24.50 6.57 1.42
CA ARG A 682 24.56 7.96 0.94
C ARG A 682 25.83 8.71 1.32
N GLY A 683 26.45 8.34 2.44
CA GLY A 683 27.60 9.04 3.02
C GLY A 683 27.23 10.25 3.89
N GLY A 684 25.94 10.46 4.23
CA GLY A 684 25.50 11.58 5.06
C GLY A 684 23.99 11.56 5.31
N GLU A 685 23.48 12.51 6.08
CA GLU A 685 22.05 12.70 6.30
C GLU A 685 21.36 13.35 5.10
N PRO A 686 20.09 13.01 4.82
CA PRO A 686 19.32 13.60 3.72
C PRO A 686 18.95 15.06 4.03
N THR A 687 18.87 15.86 2.98
CA THR A 687 18.36 17.24 3.06
C THR A 687 17.25 17.47 2.04
N ILE A 688 16.37 18.44 2.32
CA ILE A 688 15.29 18.82 1.39
C ILE A 688 15.81 19.39 0.05
N ASP A 689 17.09 19.76 -0.03
CA ASP A 689 17.64 20.49 -1.18
C ASP A 689 17.58 19.67 -2.48
N ALA A 690 17.82 18.37 -2.41
CA ALA A 690 17.70 17.48 -3.58
C ALA A 690 16.27 17.45 -4.13
N LEU A 691 15.28 17.39 -3.24
CA LEU A 691 13.85 17.43 -3.61
C LEU A 691 13.47 18.77 -4.24
N LEU A 692 13.86 19.88 -3.62
CA LEU A 692 13.58 21.22 -4.18
C LEU A 692 14.20 21.40 -5.55
N LYS A 693 15.46 20.96 -5.71
CA LYS A 693 16.16 21.00 -7.00
C LYS A 693 15.47 20.15 -8.06
N ARG A 694 15.09 18.92 -7.72
CA ARG A 694 14.35 18.00 -8.62
C ARG A 694 13.06 18.63 -9.12
N ASN A 695 12.32 19.28 -8.24
CA ASN A 695 11.02 19.89 -8.53
C ASN A 695 11.11 21.34 -9.04
N GLY A 696 12.32 21.88 -9.23
CA GLY A 696 12.51 23.26 -9.73
C GLY A 696 11.98 24.34 -8.77
N ILE A 697 11.90 24.05 -7.48
CA ILE A 697 11.43 24.99 -6.45
C ILE A 697 12.62 25.78 -5.90
N LYS A 698 12.48 27.10 -5.88
CA LYS A 698 13.48 27.98 -5.27
C LYS A 698 13.17 28.16 -3.78
N ARG A 699 14.20 28.11 -2.94
CA ARG A 699 14.07 28.47 -1.51
C ARG A 699 13.66 29.91 -1.29
#